data_feb44fcbdcfe219c656e07a356d14bde
#
_entry.id   feb44fcbdcfe219c656e07a356d14bde
#
_cell.length_a   1.000
_cell.length_b   1.000
_cell.length_c   1.000
_cell.angle_alpha   90.00
_cell.angle_beta   90.00
_cell.angle_gamma   90.00
#
_symmetry.space_group_name_H-M   'P 1'
#
loop_
_entity.id
_entity.type
_entity.pdbx_description
1 polymer ?
#
loop_
_entity_poly.entity_id
_entity_poly.type
_entity_poly.pdbx_seq_one_letter_code
_entity_poly.pdbx_strand_id
1 'polypeptide(L)'
;MASSSDRTAAAYPLLLLLLLSSSPLPCSASAADSGRLFPAGVQYEYESTTTVLAGGSSDNRDPAIGHRVVGRLLVANIWPATDTAGDKLLMLHFKSPKLQTWSKKSKNDVNRQFIDRKSRIDRFSDQPFFAHWRNGHIENLYVSSTNSLTEENFKKGIAGLFQFQLSNQHAVEYSTLGECNVTYSKINQNIVSKLVDGCVLPTTLPPEIKHPDKIWQGTLRSKREGLVKYNHESLVDVSLDEYHEFSTSFMNEVGASVSSKQHIELKETKPNDDVIKANTFKEAIHQLEKQLKLKLEKQNLSLKHEVKNCKHYNSCNKLDEVVYNYHDSLLDSELGKSKSAYGAIKVVDAIVNSDTKTIKKVLTDEKNEDIIVQLYDLLGAALNENSHKASMETLDFTNAKSVEKIERYLWSASINFNPKIEIIKSLLAITDENLASKKIADTLFNTVTAMASRLARYNHTDTNILLSGELVVKTLEKLEKCKLDDDECILTYIRALSNLKHPLSIEVLLSFAQHGNRKTSAYAMKTIKMFGPGLWDSRVLKYCNRIFFQLVKEQDSSTRTIALAILLESNPDYDLLKHVVEWLAAPGEEYEIKQYALELLKEMANQNETSARLLRTVLVRERLNHYGSMAQRGLSSCFSRKFINYNNITGLVKNSQQIYSGVTKRGSVDIVLEHDSVKYDLCSFGMFTTGLGYFTSLYDDSGKKDTSDEANLPATAGLELIVFGVHIRPFIMFSSQGQLMGHVWAGTGSDKTPIIQGISQMIEHLEYVPLSNGITAELNVKGMLSLDISGQIEMSLWNKNAQSVIEKNGGVSIQGSLKLDTDLVTDEVDFSLITEGLLHMHSDAEFATKIVLCMRIVFVDTNVTTIVSKSEKVHGLPHKSHTTTTRTHPVSGRTFALNQMVNEFCNTIHSR
;
A
#
# COMPACT_ATOMS: atom_id res chain seq x y z
N MET A 1 5.27 -51.61 24.44
CA MET A 1 6.32 -51.22 25.38
C MET A 1 6.11 -49.72 25.54
N ALA A 2 5.44 -49.35 26.57
CA ALA A 2 5.84 -48.84 27.88
C ALA A 2 6.45 -47.44 27.70
N SER A 3 6.08 -46.37 28.34
CA SER A 3 5.16 -46.04 29.43
C SER A 3 5.15 -44.51 29.53
N SER A 4 4.02 -43.97 29.76
CA SER A 4 3.43 -43.38 30.96
C SER A 4 3.87 -41.92 31.21
N SER A 5 2.87 -41.09 31.22
CA SER A 5 2.27 -40.28 32.32
C SER A 5 3.08 -39.04 32.69
N ASP A 6 2.55 -37.87 32.98
CA ASP A 6 1.38 -37.59 33.79
C ASP A 6 0.91 -36.11 33.57
N ARG A 7 -0.35 -35.94 33.86
CA ARG A 7 -1.07 -34.67 34.00
C ARG A 7 -0.53 -33.87 35.18
N THR A 8 -0.57 -32.57 35.11
CA THR A 8 -1.22 -31.78 36.17
C THR A 8 -1.61 -30.36 35.66
N ALA A 9 -2.87 -30.09 35.89
CA ALA A 9 -3.42 -28.73 35.85
C ALA A 9 -3.12 -28.03 37.19
N ALA A 10 -2.81 -26.76 37.16
CA ALA A 10 -2.96 -25.85 38.28
C ALA A 10 -2.98 -24.39 37.75
N ALA A 11 -4.16 -23.76 37.69
CA ALA A 11 -4.64 -22.81 38.65
C ALA A 11 -3.80 -21.52 38.78
N TYR A 12 -4.35 -20.42 38.25
CA TYR A 12 -3.95 -19.04 38.59
C TYR A 12 -4.18 -18.78 40.09
N PRO A 13 -3.31 -18.01 40.73
CA PRO A 13 -3.76 -17.05 41.71
C PRO A 13 -3.39 -15.61 41.31
N LEU A 14 -4.38 -14.74 41.39
CA LEU A 14 -4.20 -13.30 41.66
C LEU A 14 -3.26 -13.10 42.86
N LEU A 15 -2.23 -12.29 42.68
CA LEU A 15 -1.59 -11.67 43.84
C LEU A 15 -1.29 -10.19 43.54
N LEU A 16 -1.83 -9.40 44.43
CA LEU A 16 -1.77 -7.99 44.68
C LEU A 16 -0.40 -7.32 44.44
N LEU A 17 -0.53 -6.09 43.93
CA LEU A 17 0.44 -5.00 44.06
C LEU A 17 1.22 -4.98 45.38
N LEU A 18 2.55 -4.97 45.24
CA LEU A 18 3.45 -4.27 46.16
C LEU A 18 4.42 -3.45 45.30
N LEU A 19 4.16 -2.15 45.26
CA LEU A 19 5.10 -1.10 44.88
C LEU A 19 6.33 -1.19 45.79
N LEU A 20 7.40 -1.75 45.28
CA LEU A 20 8.74 -1.48 45.78
C LEU A 20 9.48 -0.68 44.71
N SER A 21 9.58 0.62 44.97
CA SER A 21 10.51 1.51 44.29
C SER A 21 11.94 0.98 44.51
N SER A 22 12.41 0.20 43.51
CA SER A 22 13.84 -0.01 43.38
C SER A 22 14.37 1.07 42.46
N SER A 23 14.83 2.17 43.03
CA SER A 23 15.79 3.05 42.39
C SER A 23 16.92 2.18 41.79
N PRO A 24 17.30 2.35 40.54
CA PRO A 24 18.48 1.71 40.00
C PRO A 24 19.67 2.23 40.76
N LEU A 25 20.36 1.35 41.46
CA LEU A 25 21.70 1.61 41.99
C LEU A 25 22.58 2.09 40.85
N PRO A 26 23.25 3.23 40.89
CA PRO A 26 24.18 3.64 39.87
C PRO A 26 25.33 2.63 39.88
N CYS A 27 25.52 1.92 38.75
CA CYS A 27 26.72 1.20 38.43
C CYS A 27 27.88 2.18 38.29
N SER A 28 28.54 2.52 39.40
CA SER A 28 29.57 3.55 39.52
C SER A 28 30.95 3.14 38.96
N ALA A 29 31.12 1.94 38.39
CA ALA A 29 32.41 1.48 37.87
C ALA A 29 32.70 1.85 36.41
N SER A 30 31.69 2.16 35.58
CA SER A 30 31.88 2.46 34.13
C SER A 30 32.05 3.94 33.81
N ALA A 31 31.53 4.83 34.66
CA ALA A 31 31.65 6.29 34.50
C ALA A 31 33.09 6.80 34.70
N ALA A 32 33.90 6.08 35.49
CA ALA A 32 35.27 6.47 35.80
C ALA A 32 36.27 6.28 34.65
N ASP A 33 36.00 5.33 33.71
CA ASP A 33 36.92 5.05 32.59
C ASP A 33 36.73 6.03 31.44
N SER A 34 35.51 6.40 31.09
CA SER A 34 35.25 7.38 30.03
C SER A 34 35.69 8.80 30.42
N GLY A 35 35.63 9.16 31.68
CA GLY A 35 36.08 10.45 32.22
C GLY A 35 37.57 10.76 31.96
N ARG A 36 38.41 9.75 31.74
CA ARG A 36 39.84 9.92 31.45
C ARG A 36 40.17 10.30 30.01
N LEU A 37 39.29 10.01 29.08
CA LEU A 37 39.49 10.31 27.66
C LEU A 37 39.53 11.81 27.41
N PHE A 38 40.34 12.25 26.47
CA PHE A 38 40.53 13.65 26.05
C PHE A 38 40.98 14.56 27.21
N PRO A 39 42.17 14.32 27.81
CA PRO A 39 42.72 15.23 28.78
C PRO A 39 42.93 16.63 28.15
N ALA A 40 42.86 17.67 28.98
CA ALA A 40 43.15 19.05 28.56
C ALA A 40 44.64 19.19 28.23
N GLY A 41 44.97 20.13 27.34
CA GLY A 41 46.33 20.39 26.91
C GLY A 41 46.86 19.49 25.79
N VAL A 42 45.98 18.67 25.20
CA VAL A 42 46.33 17.78 24.10
C VAL A 42 45.35 17.95 22.96
N GLN A 43 45.86 18.05 21.75
CA GLN A 43 45.11 18.02 20.50
C GLN A 43 45.36 16.73 19.75
N TYR A 44 44.29 16.09 19.31
CA TYR A 44 44.30 14.86 18.54
C TYR A 44 43.97 15.16 17.09
N GLU A 45 44.78 14.67 16.16
CA GLU A 45 44.54 14.78 14.72
C GLU A 45 44.13 13.42 14.16
N TYR A 46 42.87 13.34 13.67
CA TYR A 46 42.29 12.17 13.06
C TYR A 46 42.23 12.34 11.53
N GLU A 47 42.47 11.26 10.80
CA GLU A 47 42.00 11.14 9.43
C GLU A 47 40.53 10.75 9.46
N SER A 48 39.69 11.55 8.82
CA SER A 48 38.23 11.33 8.80
C SER A 48 37.78 11.03 7.39
N THR A 49 36.97 9.95 7.24
CA THR A 49 36.38 9.52 5.98
C THR A 49 34.89 9.20 6.19
N THR A 50 34.03 9.86 5.41
CA THR A 50 32.60 9.58 5.35
C THR A 50 32.22 9.15 3.94
N THR A 51 31.75 7.93 3.76
CA THR A 51 31.38 7.37 2.45
C THR A 51 29.88 7.07 2.43
N VAL A 52 29.18 7.49 1.37
CA VAL A 52 27.78 7.14 1.16
C VAL A 52 27.64 6.57 -0.25
N LEU A 53 27.00 5.41 -0.34
CA LEU A 53 26.72 4.73 -1.61
C LEU A 53 25.24 4.39 -1.69
N ALA A 54 24.61 4.65 -2.84
CA ALA A 54 23.25 4.30 -3.13
C ALA A 54 23.17 3.37 -4.36
N GLY A 55 22.22 2.45 -4.34
CA GLY A 55 22.02 1.47 -5.40
C GLY A 55 20.60 0.91 -5.44
N GLY A 56 20.32 0.02 -6.39
CA GLY A 56 19.10 -0.76 -6.39
C GLY A 56 19.07 -1.79 -5.25
N SER A 57 17.90 -2.33 -4.92
CA SER A 57 17.80 -3.43 -3.96
C SER A 57 18.38 -4.71 -4.55
N SER A 58 18.94 -5.58 -3.70
CA SER A 58 19.34 -6.98 -3.93
C SER A 58 20.33 -7.31 -5.07
N ASP A 59 20.87 -6.33 -5.82
CA ASP A 59 21.76 -6.66 -6.94
C ASP A 59 23.18 -6.13 -6.72
N ASN A 60 24.02 -6.98 -6.11
CA ASN A 60 25.46 -6.73 -5.95
C ASN A 60 26.24 -6.56 -7.27
N ARG A 61 25.59 -6.73 -8.43
CA ARG A 61 26.23 -6.62 -9.76
C ARG A 61 26.06 -5.23 -10.39
N ASP A 62 25.07 -4.46 -9.95
CA ASP A 62 24.87 -3.11 -10.49
C ASP A 62 25.76 -2.10 -9.78
N PRO A 63 26.51 -1.28 -10.52
CA PRO A 63 27.40 -0.30 -9.94
C PRO A 63 26.62 0.72 -9.09
N ALA A 64 26.95 0.83 -7.82
CA ALA A 64 26.43 1.90 -6.95
C ALA A 64 26.89 3.28 -7.46
N ILE A 65 26.15 4.32 -7.08
CA ILE A 65 26.57 5.72 -7.15
C ILE A 65 26.84 6.22 -5.75
N GLY A 66 27.51 7.33 -5.60
CA GLY A 66 27.71 7.97 -4.31
C GLY A 66 28.98 8.75 -4.19
N HIS A 67 29.17 9.27 -3.00
CA HIS A 67 30.26 10.19 -2.73
C HIS A 67 30.99 9.85 -1.43
N ARG A 68 32.19 10.41 -1.30
CA ARG A 68 33.04 10.32 -0.11
C ARG A 68 33.56 11.68 0.24
N VAL A 69 33.50 12.02 1.52
CA VAL A 69 34.14 13.18 2.11
C VAL A 69 35.35 12.73 2.93
N VAL A 70 36.51 13.24 2.62
CA VAL A 70 37.77 12.94 3.33
C VAL A 70 38.35 14.23 3.86
N GLY A 71 38.89 14.21 5.07
CA GLY A 71 39.54 15.37 5.67
C GLY A 71 40.27 15.04 6.97
N ARG A 72 40.86 16.02 7.57
CA ARG A 72 41.52 15.91 8.90
C ARG A 72 40.61 16.50 9.96
N LEU A 73 40.37 15.78 11.03
CA LEU A 73 39.56 16.22 12.16
C LEU A 73 40.46 16.49 13.36
N LEU A 74 40.57 17.77 13.77
CA LEU A 74 41.25 18.16 14.98
C LEU A 74 40.28 18.13 16.15
N VAL A 75 40.65 17.47 17.23
CA VAL A 75 39.86 17.35 18.45
C VAL A 75 40.69 17.75 19.65
N ALA A 76 40.18 18.68 20.47
CA ALA A 76 40.85 19.13 21.70
C ALA A 76 39.84 19.41 22.81
N ASN A 77 40.13 19.02 24.03
CA ASN A 77 39.38 19.46 25.17
C ASN A 77 39.87 20.86 25.60
N ILE A 78 39.05 21.86 25.31
CA ILE A 78 39.38 23.28 25.59
C ILE A 78 38.86 23.78 26.91
N TRP A 79 38.05 23.02 27.62
CA TRP A 79 37.55 23.35 28.94
C TRP A 79 37.28 22.07 29.77
N PRO A 80 38.18 21.72 30.69
CA PRO A 80 37.92 20.67 31.69
C PRO A 80 37.15 21.27 32.88
N ALA A 81 36.00 20.65 33.26
CA ALA A 81 35.27 21.10 34.43
C ALA A 81 36.09 20.90 35.70
N THR A 82 36.03 21.84 36.61
CA THR A 82 36.76 21.79 37.91
C THR A 82 36.00 20.99 38.94
N ASP A 83 34.66 20.97 38.88
CA ASP A 83 33.81 20.41 39.95
C ASP A 83 33.06 19.14 39.60
N THR A 84 32.96 18.77 38.31
CA THR A 84 32.23 17.57 37.86
C THR A 84 33.17 16.67 37.05
N ALA A 85 33.53 15.54 37.64
CA ALA A 85 34.33 14.52 36.94
C ALA A 85 33.61 14.05 35.66
N GLY A 86 34.07 14.47 34.50
CA GLY A 86 33.57 13.97 33.23
C GLY A 86 32.98 15.01 32.28
N ASP A 87 32.68 16.25 32.70
CA ASP A 87 32.22 17.33 31.83
C ASP A 87 33.38 17.95 31.03
N LYS A 88 33.25 18.07 29.73
CA LYS A 88 34.24 18.61 28.82
C LYS A 88 33.61 19.42 27.70
N LEU A 89 34.33 20.45 27.26
CA LEU A 89 34.01 21.14 26.01
C LEU A 89 35.02 20.71 24.93
N LEU A 90 34.58 19.80 24.04
CA LEU A 90 35.40 19.36 22.93
C LEU A 90 35.28 20.33 21.77
N MET A 91 36.41 20.90 21.34
CA MET A 91 36.53 21.58 20.06
C MET A 91 36.73 20.54 18.97
N LEU A 92 35.98 20.63 17.92
CA LEU A 92 36.03 19.79 16.73
C LEU A 92 36.25 20.70 15.51
N HIS A 93 37.31 20.48 14.76
CA HIS A 93 37.62 21.31 13.58
C HIS A 93 38.01 20.45 12.40
N PHE A 94 37.13 20.42 11.40
CA PHE A 94 37.33 19.65 10.18
C PHE A 94 38.19 20.44 9.18
N LYS A 95 39.35 19.93 8.83
CA LYS A 95 40.35 20.62 8.00
C LYS A 95 40.57 19.92 6.67
N SER A 96 40.90 20.75 5.65
CA SER A 96 41.28 20.26 4.31
C SER A 96 40.28 19.25 3.72
N PRO A 97 38.96 19.53 3.75
CA PRO A 97 37.97 18.62 3.21
C PRO A 97 38.12 18.39 1.70
N LYS A 98 37.92 17.17 1.25
CA LYS A 98 37.86 16.80 -0.17
C LYS A 98 36.61 16.01 -0.44
N LEU A 99 35.91 16.36 -1.53
CA LEU A 99 34.78 15.61 -2.04
C LEU A 99 35.23 14.70 -3.16
N GLN A 100 34.89 13.44 -3.08
CA GLN A 100 35.18 12.41 -4.10
C GLN A 100 33.87 11.76 -4.53
N THR A 101 33.72 11.45 -5.82
CA THR A 101 32.57 10.70 -6.33
C THR A 101 32.96 9.32 -6.81
N TRP A 102 32.04 8.33 -6.63
CA TRP A 102 32.24 6.95 -7.04
C TRP A 102 31.97 6.77 -8.53
N SER A 103 32.98 6.98 -9.36
CA SER A 103 32.85 7.06 -10.80
C SER A 103 33.99 6.39 -11.54
N LYS A 104 33.81 6.18 -12.85
CA LYS A 104 34.87 5.69 -13.73
C LYS A 104 35.85 6.83 -14.04
N LYS A 105 37.15 6.55 -14.09
CA LYS A 105 38.16 7.54 -14.43
C LYS A 105 38.06 7.93 -15.90
N SER A 106 37.72 6.99 -16.78
CA SER A 106 37.50 7.18 -18.22
C SER A 106 36.30 6.36 -18.69
N LYS A 107 35.69 6.70 -19.84
CA LYS A 107 34.57 5.93 -20.44
C LYS A 107 34.93 4.47 -20.69
N ASN A 108 36.22 4.17 -20.91
CA ASN A 108 36.72 2.82 -21.21
C ASN A 108 37.12 2.01 -19.96
N ASP A 109 37.12 2.62 -18.76
CA ASP A 109 37.46 1.92 -17.53
C ASP A 109 36.32 0.98 -17.10
N VAL A 110 36.69 -0.25 -16.76
CA VAL A 110 35.76 -1.25 -16.25
C VAL A 110 35.45 -0.96 -14.77
N ASN A 111 36.48 -0.56 -14.01
CA ASN A 111 36.37 -0.38 -12.56
C ASN A 111 36.03 1.08 -12.19
N ARG A 112 35.17 1.25 -11.20
CA ARG A 112 34.90 2.54 -10.56
C ARG A 112 35.88 2.76 -9.41
N GLN A 113 36.17 4.03 -9.13
CA GLN A 113 37.01 4.46 -8.01
C GLN A 113 36.56 5.82 -7.50
N PHE A 114 36.99 6.21 -6.31
CA PHE A 114 36.74 7.55 -5.81
C PHE A 114 37.64 8.57 -6.51
N ILE A 115 37.01 9.57 -7.13
CA ILE A 115 37.71 10.62 -7.90
C ILE A 115 37.43 11.97 -7.25
N ASP A 116 38.50 12.75 -6.98
CA ASP A 116 38.39 14.09 -6.42
C ASP A 116 37.53 15.00 -7.31
N ARG A 117 36.61 15.76 -6.68
CA ARG A 117 35.78 16.73 -7.34
C ARG A 117 35.92 18.10 -6.70
N LYS A 118 36.11 19.13 -7.52
CA LYS A 118 36.01 20.51 -7.04
C LYS A 118 34.60 20.77 -6.54
N SER A 119 34.47 21.32 -5.36
CA SER A 119 33.16 21.59 -4.75
C SER A 119 33.29 22.74 -3.75
N ARG A 120 32.18 23.20 -3.20
CA ARG A 120 32.14 24.21 -2.14
C ARG A 120 32.40 23.62 -0.75
N ILE A 121 32.93 22.39 -0.66
CA ILE A 121 33.15 21.72 0.60
C ILE A 121 34.20 22.44 1.50
N ASP A 122 35.05 23.24 0.94
CA ASP A 122 36.06 24.03 1.68
C ASP A 122 35.41 24.83 2.81
N ARG A 123 34.15 25.26 2.66
CA ARG A 123 33.41 25.98 3.70
C ARG A 123 33.27 25.22 5.00
N PHE A 124 33.28 23.87 4.94
CA PHE A 124 33.18 23.02 6.15
C PHE A 124 34.41 23.14 7.05
N SER A 125 35.53 23.71 6.56
CA SER A 125 36.73 23.93 7.32
C SER A 125 36.87 25.38 7.87
N ASP A 126 35.97 26.29 7.53
CA ASP A 126 36.09 27.69 7.89
C ASP A 126 36.05 27.92 9.38
N GLN A 127 35.23 27.14 10.10
CA GLN A 127 34.99 27.38 11.51
C GLN A 127 34.92 26.07 12.31
N PRO A 128 35.55 26.04 13.51
CA PRO A 128 35.35 24.92 14.44
C PRO A 128 33.93 24.91 14.98
N PHE A 129 33.55 23.76 15.55
CA PHE A 129 32.31 23.58 16.30
C PHE A 129 32.62 22.88 17.63
N PHE A 130 31.70 22.93 18.58
CA PHE A 130 31.99 22.55 19.94
C PHE A 130 30.93 21.62 20.48
N ALA A 131 31.35 20.56 21.17
CA ALA A 131 30.45 19.59 21.78
C ALA A 131 30.57 19.63 23.30
N HIS A 132 29.44 19.81 23.99
CA HIS A 132 29.34 19.52 25.43
C HIS A 132 29.30 18.03 25.61
N TRP A 133 30.43 17.44 25.98
CA TRP A 133 30.64 16.02 26.15
C TRP A 133 30.70 15.62 27.62
N ARG A 134 29.94 14.61 28.01
CA ARG A 134 29.88 14.10 29.38
C ARG A 134 29.89 12.58 29.37
N ASN A 135 30.95 11.97 29.87
CA ASN A 135 31.07 10.51 30.05
C ASN A 135 30.61 9.67 28.82
N GLY A 136 31.03 10.07 27.63
CA GLY A 136 30.68 9.37 26.41
C GLY A 136 29.35 9.81 25.77
N HIS A 137 28.64 10.78 26.34
CA HIS A 137 27.45 11.38 25.73
C HIS A 137 27.68 12.80 25.27
N ILE A 138 26.99 13.20 24.22
CA ILE A 138 26.93 14.58 23.75
C ILE A 138 25.60 15.18 24.21
N GLU A 139 25.70 16.09 25.19
CA GLU A 139 24.54 16.80 25.72
C GLU A 139 24.01 17.85 24.73
N ASN A 140 24.91 18.60 24.11
CA ASN A 140 24.60 19.64 23.16
C ASN A 140 25.77 19.91 22.19
N LEU A 141 25.44 20.43 21.03
CA LEU A 141 26.38 20.92 20.04
C LEU A 141 26.26 22.44 19.90
N TYR A 142 27.38 23.12 19.73
CA TYR A 142 27.46 24.57 19.54
C TYR A 142 28.08 24.84 18.18
N VAL A 143 27.29 25.38 17.26
CA VAL A 143 27.69 25.66 15.86
C VAL A 143 27.49 27.13 15.53
N SER A 144 28.21 27.63 14.53
CA SER A 144 28.01 29.01 14.07
C SER A 144 26.63 29.20 13.45
N SER A 145 25.97 30.31 13.72
CA SER A 145 24.70 30.71 13.11
C SER A 145 24.77 30.94 11.60
N THR A 146 25.95 30.98 11.02
CA THR A 146 26.19 31.18 9.57
C THR A 146 26.28 29.88 8.76
N ASN A 147 26.21 28.70 9.42
CA ASN A 147 26.32 27.43 8.76
C ASN A 147 25.07 27.15 7.88
N SER A 148 25.28 26.50 6.74
CA SER A 148 24.16 25.92 5.98
C SER A 148 23.59 24.69 6.70
N LEU A 149 22.35 24.29 6.35
CA LEU A 149 21.73 23.11 6.93
C LEU A 149 22.56 21.83 6.68
N THR A 150 23.11 21.68 5.48
CA THR A 150 24.00 20.55 5.14
C THR A 150 25.24 20.54 6.01
N GLU A 151 25.85 21.72 6.25
CA GLU A 151 27.03 21.86 7.10
C GLU A 151 26.71 21.56 8.56
N GLU A 152 25.58 22.08 9.06
CA GLU A 152 25.12 21.80 10.43
C GLU A 152 24.91 20.30 10.65
N ASN A 153 24.17 19.65 9.74
CA ASN A 153 23.90 18.21 9.83
C ASN A 153 25.17 17.36 9.71
N PHE A 154 26.11 17.74 8.83
CA PHE A 154 27.41 17.07 8.72
C PHE A 154 28.23 17.16 10.01
N LYS A 155 28.25 18.34 10.65
CA LYS A 155 28.91 18.54 11.94
C LYS A 155 28.28 17.70 13.04
N LYS A 156 26.94 17.53 13.03
CA LYS A 156 26.23 16.61 13.93
C LYS A 156 26.63 15.15 13.70
N GLY A 157 26.77 14.74 12.43
CA GLY A 157 27.25 13.41 12.08
C GLY A 157 28.65 13.11 12.59
N ILE A 158 29.58 14.07 12.43
CA ILE A 158 30.94 13.94 12.99
C ILE A 158 30.90 13.87 14.52
N ALA A 159 30.12 14.74 15.17
CA ALA A 159 30.00 14.73 16.64
C ALA A 159 29.47 13.37 17.15
N GLY A 160 28.54 12.76 16.44
CA GLY A 160 27.97 11.44 16.78
C GLY A 160 29.01 10.32 16.93
N LEU A 161 30.19 10.43 16.27
CA LEU A 161 31.29 9.48 16.41
C LEU A 161 31.92 9.49 17.82
N PHE A 162 31.74 10.57 18.57
CA PHE A 162 32.22 10.74 19.94
C PHE A 162 31.18 10.37 20.99
N GLN A 163 30.07 9.76 20.58
CA GLN A 163 29.03 9.25 21.47
C GLN A 163 29.12 7.73 21.60
N PHE A 164 29.57 7.26 22.76
CA PHE A 164 29.83 5.85 23.01
C PHE A 164 29.91 5.53 24.51
N GLN A 165 29.78 4.22 24.85
CA GLN A 165 29.97 3.72 26.21
C GLN A 165 31.02 2.61 26.24
N LEU A 166 31.83 2.54 27.33
CA LEU A 166 32.97 1.63 27.44
C LEU A 166 32.64 0.32 28.18
N SER A 167 31.39 0.13 28.56
CA SER A 167 30.90 -1.06 29.27
C SER A 167 29.82 -1.80 28.52
N ASN A 168 29.62 -3.07 28.83
CA ASN A 168 28.47 -3.82 28.35
C ASN A 168 27.20 -3.21 28.94
N GLN A 169 26.33 -2.65 28.09
CA GLN A 169 25.05 -2.09 28.53
C GLN A 169 24.07 -1.91 27.39
N HIS A 170 22.80 -1.84 27.76
CA HIS A 170 21.73 -1.36 26.90
C HIS A 170 21.34 0.05 27.34
N ALA A 171 21.25 0.95 26.41
CA ALA A 171 20.91 2.35 26.67
C ALA A 171 19.96 2.88 25.60
N VAL A 172 19.16 3.86 25.98
CA VAL A 172 18.43 4.70 25.01
C VAL A 172 19.25 5.95 24.80
N GLU A 173 19.61 6.24 23.55
CA GLU A 173 20.46 7.37 23.19
C GLU A 173 19.79 8.28 22.17
N TYR A 174 19.93 9.58 22.38
CA TYR A 174 19.61 10.59 21.37
C TYR A 174 20.80 10.79 20.44
N SER A 175 20.55 10.67 19.14
CA SER A 175 21.58 10.80 18.09
C SER A 175 21.03 11.53 16.87
N THR A 176 21.79 11.55 15.79
CA THR A 176 21.34 12.00 14.45
C THR A 176 20.12 11.21 13.96
N LEU A 177 19.98 9.96 14.40
CA LEU A 177 18.90 9.03 14.01
C LEU A 177 17.60 9.27 14.81
N GLY A 178 17.64 10.14 15.82
CA GLY A 178 16.59 10.32 16.82
C GLY A 178 16.88 9.55 18.12
N GLU A 179 15.84 9.08 18.77
CA GLU A 179 15.94 8.29 20.00
C GLU A 179 16.01 6.81 19.64
N CYS A 180 17.14 6.15 19.93
CA CYS A 180 17.41 4.77 19.53
C CYS A 180 17.75 3.88 20.73
N ASN A 181 17.41 2.61 20.64
CA ASN A 181 17.94 1.58 21.51
C ASN A 181 19.35 1.21 21.06
N VAL A 182 20.30 1.30 21.97
CA VAL A 182 21.71 1.02 21.68
C VAL A 182 22.22 -0.07 22.60
N THR A 183 22.87 -1.07 22.00
CA THR A 183 23.54 -2.15 22.72
C THR A 183 25.04 -2.02 22.58
N TYR A 184 25.73 -1.89 23.69
CA TYR A 184 27.20 -1.90 23.77
C TYR A 184 27.69 -3.25 24.24
N SER A 185 28.67 -3.81 23.52
CA SER A 185 29.30 -5.07 23.88
C SER A 185 30.82 -4.95 23.82
N LYS A 186 31.49 -5.17 24.93
CA LYS A 186 32.96 -5.13 25.02
C LYS A 186 33.54 -6.39 24.39
N ILE A 187 34.23 -6.22 23.26
CA ILE A 187 34.89 -7.34 22.56
C ILE A 187 36.19 -7.73 23.26
N ASN A 188 36.97 -6.73 23.67
CA ASN A 188 38.21 -6.90 24.48
C ASN A 188 38.45 -5.63 25.34
N GLN A 189 39.63 -5.53 25.96
CA GLN A 189 39.92 -4.41 26.88
C GLN A 189 39.84 -3.03 26.23
N ASN A 190 40.11 -2.93 24.91
CA ASN A 190 40.24 -1.66 24.20
C ASN A 190 39.27 -1.53 23.01
N ILE A 191 38.34 -2.47 22.87
CA ILE A 191 37.38 -2.46 21.74
C ILE A 191 35.97 -2.72 22.25
N VAL A 192 35.06 -1.81 21.85
CA VAL A 192 33.62 -1.94 22.10
C VAL A 192 32.86 -1.92 20.79
N SER A 193 31.90 -2.84 20.62
CA SER A 193 30.92 -2.77 19.54
C SER A 193 29.67 -2.02 19.98
N LYS A 194 29.07 -1.27 19.03
CA LYS A 194 27.84 -0.50 19.19
C LYS A 194 26.83 -1.01 18.17
N LEU A 195 25.71 -1.57 18.62
CA LEU A 195 24.59 -1.96 17.78
C LEU A 195 23.43 -0.97 18.03
N VAL A 196 22.89 -0.39 16.98
CA VAL A 196 21.79 0.60 17.07
C VAL A 196 20.54 0.03 16.42
N ASP A 197 19.44 0.01 17.15
CA ASP A 197 18.17 -0.55 16.73
C ASP A 197 16.98 0.27 17.27
N GLY A 198 15.78 0.04 16.71
CA GLY A 198 14.52 0.57 17.25
C GLY A 198 14.49 2.10 17.38
N CYS A 199 14.98 2.83 16.36
CA CYS A 199 15.02 4.30 16.40
C CYS A 199 13.63 4.92 16.20
N VAL A 200 13.29 5.88 17.04
CA VAL A 200 12.17 6.80 16.88
C VAL A 200 12.67 8.04 16.16
N LEU A 201 12.09 8.33 15.00
CA LEU A 201 12.54 9.44 14.15
C LEU A 201 12.44 10.79 14.85
N PRO A 202 13.37 11.72 14.57
CA PRO A 202 13.30 13.07 15.10
C PRO A 202 12.03 13.80 14.65
N THR A 203 11.38 14.53 15.54
CA THR A 203 10.24 15.39 15.23
C THR A 203 10.57 16.56 14.31
N THR A 204 11.85 16.81 14.05
CA THR A 204 12.37 17.81 13.11
C THR A 204 12.32 17.35 11.67
N LEU A 205 12.05 16.06 11.39
CA LEU A 205 11.81 15.53 10.06
C LEU A 205 10.35 15.76 9.66
N PRO A 206 10.07 15.91 8.35
CA PRO A 206 8.70 16.01 7.86
C PRO A 206 7.88 14.73 8.17
N PRO A 207 6.54 14.82 8.21
CA PRO A 207 5.70 13.66 8.43
C PRO A 207 5.82 12.65 7.29
N GLU A 208 5.89 11.38 7.65
CA GLU A 208 5.88 10.27 6.71
C GLU A 208 4.47 9.98 6.19
N ILE A 209 4.40 9.41 4.98
CA ILE A 209 3.16 8.89 4.40
C ILE A 209 3.35 7.39 4.22
N LYS A 210 2.56 6.58 4.92
CA LYS A 210 2.57 5.11 4.81
C LYS A 210 1.17 4.60 4.54
N HIS A 211 1.06 3.67 3.59
CA HIS A 211 -0.23 3.04 3.31
C HIS A 211 -0.71 2.25 4.54
N PRO A 212 -2.02 2.24 4.91
CA PRO A 212 -2.52 1.51 6.06
C PRO A 212 -2.34 -0.02 5.91
N ASP A 213 -2.43 -0.52 4.69
CA ASP A 213 -2.28 -1.95 4.40
C ASP A 213 -0.80 -2.28 4.14
N LYS A 214 -0.24 -3.19 4.93
CA LYS A 214 1.18 -3.57 4.89
C LYS A 214 1.67 -4.02 3.50
N ILE A 215 0.81 -4.66 2.72
CA ILE A 215 1.16 -5.14 1.39
C ILE A 215 1.59 -4.00 0.44
N TRP A 216 1.10 -2.78 0.67
CA TRP A 216 1.40 -1.61 -0.15
C TRP A 216 2.52 -0.74 0.41
N GLN A 217 2.99 -1.00 1.65
CA GLN A 217 4.03 -0.18 2.29
C GLN A 217 5.43 -0.45 1.73
N GLY A 218 5.73 -1.66 1.32
CA GLY A 218 7.11 -2.11 1.14
C GLY A 218 7.79 -2.40 2.49
N THR A 219 9.03 -2.81 2.44
CA THR A 219 9.82 -3.19 3.61
C THR A 219 11.14 -2.43 3.62
N LEU A 220 11.37 -1.65 4.67
CA LEU A 220 12.67 -1.05 4.96
C LEU A 220 13.42 -1.94 5.97
N ARG A 221 14.56 -2.48 5.55
CA ARG A 221 15.48 -3.23 6.41
C ARG A 221 16.67 -2.36 6.73
N SER A 222 16.95 -2.18 8.00
CA SER A 222 18.05 -1.35 8.48
C SER A 222 18.99 -2.14 9.34
N LYS A 223 20.31 -1.95 9.12
CA LYS A 223 21.37 -2.50 9.98
C LYS A 223 22.36 -1.39 10.28
N ARG A 224 22.69 -1.19 11.54
CA ARG A 224 23.59 -0.15 12.02
C ARG A 224 24.55 -0.72 13.05
N GLU A 225 25.83 -0.72 12.74
CA GLU A 225 26.88 -1.29 13.59
C GLU A 225 28.03 -0.29 13.72
N GLY A 226 28.57 -0.19 14.91
CA GLY A 226 29.74 0.64 15.22
C GLY A 226 30.84 -0.15 15.92
N LEU A 227 32.07 0.25 15.72
CA LEU A 227 33.24 -0.27 16.40
C LEU A 227 34.06 0.87 16.94
N VAL A 228 34.34 0.87 18.23
CA VAL A 228 35.11 1.89 18.92
C VAL A 228 36.35 1.26 19.52
N LYS A 229 37.55 1.67 19.00
CA LYS A 229 38.82 1.32 19.59
C LYS A 229 39.41 2.50 20.34
N TYR A 230 39.86 2.31 21.55
CA TYR A 230 40.33 3.35 22.42
C TYR A 230 41.56 2.92 23.18
N ASN A 231 42.32 3.92 23.67
CA ASN A 231 43.41 3.73 24.63
C ASN A 231 43.10 4.47 25.95
N HIS A 232 44.05 4.65 26.83
CA HIS A 232 43.84 5.30 28.12
C HIS A 232 43.43 6.79 28.04
N GLU A 233 43.72 7.49 26.92
CA GLU A 233 43.57 8.95 26.78
C GLU A 233 42.75 9.37 25.58
N SER A 234 42.57 8.51 24.57
CA SER A 234 41.92 8.87 23.31
C SER A 234 41.18 7.74 22.63
N LEU A 235 40.34 8.11 21.70
CA LEU A 235 39.85 7.18 20.65
C LEU A 235 40.99 6.94 19.66
N VAL A 236 41.22 5.70 19.28
CA VAL A 236 42.24 5.32 18.30
C VAL A 236 41.62 5.14 16.93
N ASP A 237 40.48 4.47 16.87
CA ASP A 237 39.79 4.13 15.63
C ASP A 237 38.29 4.01 15.95
N VAL A 238 37.46 4.71 15.17
CA VAL A 238 36.00 4.60 15.28
C VAL A 238 35.43 4.40 13.89
N SER A 239 34.64 3.34 13.72
CA SER A 239 33.86 3.11 12.51
C SER A 239 32.38 2.96 12.85
N LEU A 240 31.52 3.60 12.06
CA LEU A 240 30.09 3.38 12.04
C LEU A 240 29.69 2.95 10.63
N ASP A 241 29.13 1.77 10.50
CA ASP A 241 28.67 1.17 9.25
C ASP A 241 27.16 0.98 9.31
N GLU A 242 26.45 1.50 8.32
CA GLU A 242 25.00 1.35 8.20
C GLU A 242 24.59 0.96 6.79
N TYR A 243 23.56 0.14 6.74
CA TYR A 243 22.96 -0.32 5.51
C TYR A 243 21.45 -0.30 5.63
N HIS A 244 20.80 0.32 4.68
CA HIS A 244 19.34 0.41 4.59
C HIS A 244 18.92 -0.07 3.22
N GLU A 245 17.96 -0.97 3.18
CA GLU A 245 17.41 -1.52 1.96
C GLU A 245 15.89 -1.44 2.00
N PHE A 246 15.34 -0.74 1.05
CA PHE A 246 13.91 -0.72 0.78
C PHE A 246 13.61 -1.65 -0.39
N SER A 247 12.59 -2.49 -0.22
CA SER A 247 12.03 -3.30 -1.29
C SER A 247 10.51 -3.25 -1.27
N THR A 248 9.91 -3.28 -2.46
CA THR A 248 8.45 -3.40 -2.55
C THR A 248 8.02 -4.80 -2.13
N SER A 249 6.84 -4.92 -1.52
CA SER A 249 6.30 -6.22 -1.10
C SER A 249 6.04 -7.16 -2.29
N PHE A 250 5.85 -6.62 -3.49
CA PHE A 250 5.57 -7.40 -4.71
C PHE A 250 6.79 -8.07 -5.30
N MET A 251 7.94 -7.37 -5.31
CA MET A 251 9.21 -7.88 -5.83
C MET A 251 10.36 -7.29 -5.03
N ASN A 252 11.12 -8.14 -4.36
CA ASN A 252 12.30 -7.70 -3.59
C ASN A 252 13.38 -7.05 -4.46
N GLU A 253 13.38 -7.33 -5.76
CA GLU A 253 14.31 -6.75 -6.73
C GLU A 253 13.95 -5.29 -7.08
N VAL A 254 12.73 -4.85 -6.74
CA VAL A 254 12.24 -3.50 -7.00
C VAL A 254 12.34 -2.67 -5.73
N GLY A 255 13.35 -1.82 -5.70
CA GLY A 255 13.64 -0.98 -4.55
C GLY A 255 15.00 -0.31 -4.66
N ALA A 256 15.44 0.24 -3.56
CA ALA A 256 16.71 0.94 -3.47
C ALA A 256 17.42 0.65 -2.15
N SER A 257 18.72 0.83 -2.14
CA SER A 257 19.55 0.67 -0.95
C SER A 257 20.48 1.86 -0.78
N VAL A 258 20.80 2.16 0.47
CA VAL A 258 21.82 3.14 0.84
C VAL A 258 22.71 2.55 1.92
N SER A 259 24.02 2.73 1.75
CA SER A 259 25.01 2.42 2.76
C SER A 259 25.79 3.65 3.15
N SER A 260 26.05 3.82 4.43
CA SER A 260 26.90 4.88 4.95
C SER A 260 27.99 4.29 5.82
N LYS A 261 29.20 4.77 5.62
CA LYS A 261 30.36 4.38 6.44
C LYS A 261 31.09 5.64 6.87
N GLN A 262 31.16 5.85 8.18
CA GLN A 262 32.02 6.85 8.80
C GLN A 262 33.19 6.19 9.48
N HIS A 263 34.37 6.77 9.31
CA HIS A 263 35.60 6.25 9.92
C HIS A 263 36.49 7.40 10.32
N ILE A 264 37.00 7.36 11.54
CA ILE A 264 38.09 8.23 12.03
C ILE A 264 39.20 7.38 12.58
N GLU A 265 40.46 7.71 12.26
CA GLU A 265 41.67 7.05 12.70
C GLU A 265 42.65 8.07 13.23
N LEU A 266 43.14 7.87 14.47
CA LEU A 266 44.11 8.76 15.09
C LEU A 266 45.45 8.67 14.36
N LYS A 267 45.97 9.81 13.88
CA LYS A 267 47.29 9.87 13.19
C LYS A 267 48.35 10.55 14.03
N GLU A 268 48.00 11.62 14.74
CA GLU A 268 49.01 12.40 15.47
C GLU A 268 48.39 13.02 16.74
N THR A 269 49.20 13.22 17.74
CA THR A 269 48.86 13.90 18.99
C THR A 269 49.86 15.04 19.24
N LYS A 270 49.34 16.25 19.52
CA LYS A 270 50.13 17.45 19.72
C LYS A 270 49.78 18.13 21.03
N PRO A 271 50.69 18.87 21.65
CA PRO A 271 50.35 19.76 22.78
C PRO A 271 49.36 20.85 22.28
N ASN A 272 48.44 21.27 23.17
CA ASN A 272 47.47 22.32 22.91
C ASN A 272 47.39 23.27 24.13
N ASP A 273 47.76 24.49 23.93
CA ASP A 273 47.74 25.50 25.01
C ASP A 273 46.42 26.30 25.08
N ASP A 274 45.50 26.06 24.14
CA ASP A 274 44.19 26.74 24.02
C ASP A 274 43.18 26.19 25.07
N VAL A 275 43.44 26.41 26.34
CA VAL A 275 42.53 26.00 27.42
C VAL A 275 41.85 27.22 28.02
N ILE A 276 40.49 27.18 28.04
CA ILE A 276 39.65 28.24 28.59
C ILE A 276 39.58 28.06 30.12
N LYS A 277 39.89 29.12 30.85
CA LYS A 277 39.76 29.19 32.31
C LYS A 277 38.40 29.82 32.66
N ALA A 278 37.41 28.99 32.95
CA ALA A 278 36.05 29.40 33.35
C ALA A 278 35.54 28.46 34.44
N ASN A 279 34.81 29.01 35.39
CA ASN A 279 34.24 28.23 36.50
C ASN A 279 32.98 27.48 36.09
N THR A 280 32.26 27.97 35.08
CA THR A 280 31.02 27.36 34.62
C THR A 280 31.05 27.15 33.09
N PHE A 281 30.30 26.16 32.62
CA PHE A 281 30.17 25.89 31.22
C PHE A 281 29.64 27.10 30.43
N LYS A 282 28.67 27.83 30.98
CA LYS A 282 28.13 29.06 30.36
C LYS A 282 29.17 30.16 30.19
N GLU A 283 30.02 30.36 31.20
CA GLU A 283 31.14 31.31 31.08
C GLU A 283 32.16 30.87 30.01
N ALA A 284 32.42 29.55 29.93
CA ALA A 284 33.31 29.02 28.91
C ALA A 284 32.80 29.33 27.51
N ILE A 285 31.54 29.08 27.23
CA ILE A 285 30.91 29.41 25.94
C ILE A 285 30.96 30.92 25.66
N HIS A 286 30.64 31.76 26.64
CA HIS A 286 30.66 33.22 26.42
C HIS A 286 32.05 33.76 26.18
N GLN A 287 33.10 33.23 26.85
CA GLN A 287 34.49 33.56 26.56
C GLN A 287 34.89 33.12 25.15
N LEU A 288 34.43 31.93 24.74
CA LEU A 288 34.69 31.39 23.42
C LEU A 288 34.08 32.26 22.30
N GLU A 289 32.81 32.68 22.46
CA GLU A 289 32.14 33.59 21.50
C GLU A 289 32.90 34.93 21.34
N LYS A 290 33.42 35.47 22.45
CA LYS A 290 34.25 36.70 22.43
C LYS A 290 35.59 36.49 21.73
N GLN A 291 36.24 35.36 21.99
CA GLN A 291 37.53 35.03 21.35
C GLN A 291 37.40 34.81 19.85
N LEU A 292 36.38 34.07 19.45
CA LEU A 292 36.16 33.75 18.03
C LEU A 292 35.43 34.86 17.28
N LYS A 293 34.84 35.85 17.95
CA LYS A 293 33.96 36.87 17.39
C LYS A 293 32.78 36.27 16.60
N LEU A 294 32.27 35.13 17.06
CA LEU A 294 31.21 34.36 16.47
C LEU A 294 30.06 34.18 17.45
N LYS A 295 28.84 34.21 16.94
CA LYS A 295 27.66 33.79 17.69
C LYS A 295 27.46 32.30 17.51
N LEU A 296 27.43 31.56 18.61
CA LEU A 296 27.21 30.12 18.64
C LEU A 296 25.76 29.79 18.97
N GLU A 297 25.15 28.94 18.19
CA GLU A 297 23.80 28.42 18.45
C GLU A 297 23.90 27.03 19.09
N LYS A 298 23.12 26.87 20.17
CA LYS A 298 22.98 25.59 20.84
C LYS A 298 22.04 24.70 20.04
N GLN A 299 22.49 23.51 19.69
CA GLN A 299 21.76 22.52 18.91
C GLN A 299 21.79 21.16 19.64
N ASN A 300 20.76 20.34 19.42
CA ASN A 300 20.82 18.90 19.72
C ASN A 300 21.40 18.14 18.52
N LEU A 301 21.61 16.82 18.68
CA LEU A 301 22.12 15.99 17.56
C LEU A 301 21.06 15.66 16.51
N SER A 302 19.77 15.86 16.77
CA SER A 302 18.71 15.53 15.80
C SER A 302 18.90 16.25 14.46
N LEU A 303 18.76 15.52 13.38
CA LEU A 303 18.84 16.07 12.04
C LEU A 303 17.63 16.96 11.76
N LYS A 304 17.87 17.98 10.94
CA LYS A 304 16.85 18.81 10.34
C LYS A 304 16.78 18.51 8.85
N HIS A 305 15.60 18.45 8.31
CA HIS A 305 15.40 18.29 6.87
C HIS A 305 14.43 19.36 6.37
N GLU A 306 14.81 20.04 5.31
CA GLU A 306 13.93 20.97 4.61
C GLU A 306 13.39 20.28 3.37
N VAL A 307 12.07 20.18 3.30
CA VAL A 307 11.41 19.78 2.04
C VAL A 307 11.68 20.89 1.04
N LYS A 308 12.59 20.65 0.14
CA LYS A 308 12.89 21.59 -0.97
C LYS A 308 11.69 21.58 -1.90
N ASN A 309 10.74 22.48 -1.65
CA ASN A 309 9.67 22.74 -2.62
C ASN A 309 10.31 23.10 -3.96
N CYS A 310 10.01 22.35 -5.00
CA CYS A 310 10.57 22.56 -6.35
C CYS A 310 10.31 23.98 -6.88
N LYS A 311 9.34 24.73 -6.34
CA LYS A 311 9.10 26.15 -6.63
C LYS A 311 10.29 27.07 -6.34
N HIS A 312 11.13 26.73 -5.35
CA HIS A 312 12.30 27.52 -4.98
C HIS A 312 13.48 27.38 -5.96
N TYR A 313 13.49 26.35 -6.79
CA TYR A 313 14.64 26.02 -7.66
C TYR A 313 14.36 26.13 -9.15
N ASN A 314 13.17 26.61 -9.59
CA ASN A 314 12.73 26.57 -11.00
C ASN A 314 12.88 25.16 -11.64
N SER A 315 12.88 24.12 -10.83
CA SER A 315 13.13 22.74 -11.24
C SER A 315 11.84 21.90 -11.33
N CYS A 316 10.68 22.48 -10.99
CA CYS A 316 9.41 21.82 -11.23
C CYS A 316 9.14 21.79 -12.72
N ASN A 317 8.88 20.61 -13.24
CA ASN A 317 8.26 20.50 -14.55
C ASN A 317 6.91 21.22 -14.47
N LYS A 318 6.66 22.15 -15.36
CA LYS A 318 5.39 22.86 -15.40
C LYS A 318 4.29 21.87 -15.79
N LEU A 319 3.13 21.99 -15.17
CA LEU A 319 2.01 21.06 -15.38
C LEU A 319 1.61 20.97 -16.86
N ASP A 320 1.57 22.10 -17.58
CA ASP A 320 1.26 22.14 -19.00
C ASP A 320 2.30 21.40 -19.86
N GLU A 321 3.59 21.51 -19.56
CA GLU A 321 4.65 20.76 -20.23
C GLU A 321 4.57 19.25 -19.94
N VAL A 322 4.25 18.86 -18.71
CA VAL A 322 4.11 17.44 -18.33
C VAL A 322 2.90 16.83 -18.99
N VAL A 323 1.75 17.49 -18.96
CA VAL A 323 0.53 17.02 -19.63
C VAL A 323 0.78 16.87 -21.13
N TYR A 324 1.44 17.83 -21.78
CA TYR A 324 1.79 17.74 -23.19
C TYR A 324 2.69 16.51 -23.48
N ASN A 325 3.71 16.27 -22.65
CA ASN A 325 4.65 15.17 -22.86
C ASN A 325 4.02 13.78 -22.67
N TYR A 326 2.98 13.67 -21.85
CA TYR A 326 2.30 12.40 -21.53
C TYR A 326 0.88 12.33 -22.08
N HIS A 327 0.47 13.27 -22.93
CA HIS A 327 -0.85 13.36 -23.54
C HIS A 327 -1.26 12.02 -24.21
N ASP A 328 -0.42 11.48 -25.10
CA ASP A 328 -0.68 10.23 -25.81
C ASP A 328 -0.82 9.00 -24.89
N SER A 329 -0.31 9.07 -23.66
CA SER A 329 -0.44 7.99 -22.69
C SER A 329 -1.77 8.05 -21.90
N LEU A 330 -2.46 9.18 -21.96
CA LEU A 330 -3.75 9.38 -21.29
C LEU A 330 -4.95 9.21 -22.20
N LEU A 331 -4.77 8.97 -23.49
CA LEU A 331 -5.88 8.71 -24.44
C LEU A 331 -6.71 7.49 -24.02
N ASP A 332 -7.99 7.48 -24.34
CA ASP A 332 -8.90 6.35 -24.06
C ASP A 332 -8.37 5.00 -24.56
N SER A 333 -7.71 4.99 -25.71
CA SER A 333 -7.11 3.78 -26.30
C SER A 333 -5.91 3.22 -25.51
N GLU A 334 -5.34 4.01 -24.62
CA GLU A 334 -4.20 3.60 -23.77
C GLU A 334 -4.63 3.21 -22.35
N LEU A 335 -5.91 3.44 -21.99
CA LEU A 335 -6.43 3.01 -20.70
C LEU A 335 -6.34 1.48 -20.57
N GLY A 336 -6.10 1.01 -19.36
CA GLY A 336 -5.83 -0.40 -19.09
C GLY A 336 -4.41 -0.86 -19.41
N LYS A 337 -3.56 0.00 -19.99
CA LYS A 337 -2.15 -0.31 -20.31
C LYS A 337 -1.20 0.30 -19.27
N SER A 338 -0.06 -0.29 -19.13
CA SER A 338 0.99 0.18 -18.22
C SER A 338 1.56 1.56 -18.59
N LYS A 339 1.55 1.91 -19.87
CA LYS A 339 1.93 3.23 -20.39
C LYS A 339 1.05 4.33 -19.80
N SER A 340 -0.27 4.09 -19.70
CA SER A 340 -1.21 5.03 -19.07
C SER A 340 -0.90 5.20 -17.57
N ALA A 341 -0.72 4.11 -16.84
CA ALA A 341 -0.36 4.17 -15.42
C ALA A 341 0.98 4.89 -15.18
N TYR A 342 1.97 4.70 -16.07
CA TYR A 342 3.26 5.37 -15.99
C TYR A 342 3.13 6.89 -16.19
N GLY A 343 2.41 7.32 -17.25
CA GLY A 343 2.17 8.74 -17.52
C GLY A 343 1.37 9.41 -16.41
N ALA A 344 0.39 8.70 -15.87
CA ALA A 344 -0.44 9.18 -14.77
C ALA A 344 0.38 9.56 -13.52
N ILE A 345 1.40 8.79 -13.13
CA ILE A 345 2.28 9.13 -12.00
C ILE A 345 2.95 10.49 -12.23
N LYS A 346 3.47 10.72 -13.43
CA LYS A 346 4.17 11.97 -13.77
C LYS A 346 3.24 13.20 -13.74
N VAL A 347 2.01 13.01 -14.24
CA VAL A 347 1.02 14.11 -14.24
C VAL A 347 0.50 14.37 -12.83
N VAL A 348 0.24 13.34 -12.01
CA VAL A 348 -0.16 13.52 -10.60
C VAL A 348 0.93 14.24 -9.80
N ASP A 349 2.21 13.90 -10.00
CA ASP A 349 3.33 14.61 -9.37
C ASP A 349 3.33 16.11 -9.74
N ALA A 350 3.04 16.44 -10.99
CA ALA A 350 2.95 17.83 -11.44
C ALA A 350 1.70 18.53 -10.87
N ILE A 351 0.55 17.85 -10.79
CA ILE A 351 -0.68 18.37 -10.16
C ILE A 351 -0.46 18.71 -8.69
N VAL A 352 0.16 17.80 -7.92
CA VAL A 352 0.42 17.99 -6.48
C VAL A 352 1.27 19.24 -6.23
N ASN A 353 2.18 19.55 -7.13
CA ASN A 353 3.07 20.71 -7.04
C ASN A 353 2.51 21.99 -7.67
N SER A 354 1.29 21.95 -8.24
CA SER A 354 0.68 23.08 -8.94
C SER A 354 -0.34 23.83 -8.07
N ASP A 355 -0.55 25.10 -8.39
CA ASP A 355 -1.63 25.88 -7.77
C ASP A 355 -2.96 25.71 -8.52
N THR A 356 -4.05 26.09 -7.88
CA THR A 356 -5.43 25.97 -8.42
C THR A 356 -5.57 26.66 -9.79
N LYS A 357 -4.92 27.82 -10.01
CA LYS A 357 -5.03 28.59 -11.26
C LYS A 357 -4.37 27.83 -12.42
N THR A 358 -3.20 27.26 -12.18
CA THR A 358 -2.45 26.47 -13.18
C THR A 358 -3.25 25.21 -13.55
N ILE A 359 -3.82 24.51 -12.55
CA ILE A 359 -4.66 23.34 -12.79
C ILE A 359 -5.89 23.71 -13.64
N LYS A 360 -6.59 24.78 -13.28
CA LYS A 360 -7.77 25.25 -14.05
C LYS A 360 -7.41 25.58 -15.49
N LYS A 361 -6.27 26.24 -15.73
CA LYS A 361 -5.81 26.55 -17.09
C LYS A 361 -5.67 25.29 -17.93
N VAL A 362 -5.08 24.22 -17.37
CA VAL A 362 -4.93 22.94 -18.08
C VAL A 362 -6.27 22.27 -18.36
N LEU A 363 -7.22 22.35 -17.41
CA LEU A 363 -8.57 21.78 -17.57
C LEU A 363 -9.44 22.52 -18.61
N THR A 364 -9.15 23.79 -18.88
CA THR A 364 -9.89 24.61 -19.83
C THR A 364 -9.19 24.78 -21.17
N ASP A 365 -8.01 24.17 -21.37
CA ASP A 365 -7.30 24.20 -22.63
C ASP A 365 -7.95 23.21 -23.61
N GLU A 366 -8.43 23.72 -24.77
CA GLU A 366 -9.06 22.91 -25.83
C GLU A 366 -8.18 21.77 -26.33
N LYS A 367 -6.84 21.88 -26.19
CA LYS A 367 -5.90 20.82 -26.58
C LYS A 367 -5.98 19.57 -25.72
N ASN A 368 -6.63 19.66 -24.56
CA ASN A 368 -6.77 18.57 -23.61
C ASN A 368 -8.20 18.00 -23.56
N GLU A 369 -9.05 18.37 -24.54
CA GLU A 369 -10.48 17.96 -24.54
C GLU A 369 -10.62 16.45 -24.63
N ASP A 370 -9.78 15.78 -25.41
CA ASP A 370 -9.76 14.32 -25.61
C ASP A 370 -9.23 13.52 -24.40
N ILE A 371 -8.53 14.16 -23.46
CA ILE A 371 -8.04 13.55 -22.21
C ILE A 371 -8.66 14.17 -20.96
N ILE A 372 -9.67 15.03 -21.10
CA ILE A 372 -10.22 15.80 -19.99
C ILE A 372 -10.80 14.91 -18.89
N VAL A 373 -11.40 13.80 -19.26
CA VAL A 373 -12.00 12.83 -18.34
C VAL A 373 -10.91 12.16 -17.49
N GLN A 374 -9.80 11.80 -18.10
CA GLN A 374 -8.62 11.25 -17.43
C GLN A 374 -7.94 12.27 -16.51
N LEU A 375 -7.93 13.54 -16.90
CA LEU A 375 -7.43 14.60 -16.01
C LEU A 375 -8.26 14.69 -14.73
N TYR A 376 -9.58 14.48 -14.78
CA TYR A 376 -10.40 14.40 -13.56
C TYR A 376 -10.09 13.16 -12.72
N ASP A 377 -9.76 12.00 -13.32
CA ASP A 377 -9.24 10.86 -12.57
C ASP A 377 -7.97 11.25 -11.79
N LEU A 378 -7.03 11.94 -12.47
CA LEU A 378 -5.76 12.33 -11.87
C LEU A 378 -5.91 13.39 -10.78
N LEU A 379 -6.91 14.27 -10.89
CA LEU A 379 -7.25 15.21 -9.81
C LEU A 379 -7.81 14.50 -8.58
N GLY A 380 -8.65 13.48 -8.78
CA GLY A 380 -9.14 12.60 -7.71
C GLY A 380 -8.02 11.75 -7.10
N ALA A 381 -7.05 11.31 -7.89
CA ALA A 381 -5.87 10.60 -7.40
C ALA A 381 -4.94 11.51 -6.58
N ALA A 382 -4.69 12.74 -7.03
CA ALA A 382 -3.87 13.73 -6.32
C ALA A 382 -4.50 14.19 -5.00
N LEU A 383 -5.80 14.34 -4.97
CA LEU A 383 -6.69 14.65 -3.85
C LEU A 383 -6.11 15.62 -2.80
N ASN A 384 -5.43 16.67 -3.25
CA ASN A 384 -4.96 17.75 -2.39
C ASN A 384 -5.91 18.96 -2.44
N GLU A 385 -5.68 19.97 -1.61
CA GLU A 385 -6.52 21.16 -1.52
C GLU A 385 -6.67 21.89 -2.86
N ASN A 386 -5.57 22.06 -3.61
CA ASN A 386 -5.56 22.75 -4.90
C ASN A 386 -6.29 21.96 -5.98
N SER A 387 -6.08 20.62 -6.07
CA SER A 387 -6.76 19.76 -7.04
C SER A 387 -8.27 19.69 -6.75
N HIS A 388 -8.65 19.54 -5.48
CA HIS A 388 -10.05 19.54 -5.07
C HIS A 388 -10.73 20.87 -5.39
N LYS A 389 -10.12 22.00 -5.03
CA LYS A 389 -10.66 23.32 -5.31
C LYS A 389 -10.82 23.58 -6.81
N ALA A 390 -9.82 23.19 -7.61
CA ALA A 390 -9.90 23.29 -9.07
C ALA A 390 -11.05 22.45 -9.62
N SER A 391 -11.23 21.21 -9.12
CA SER A 391 -12.34 20.35 -9.52
C SER A 391 -13.71 20.92 -9.15
N MET A 392 -13.86 21.45 -7.93
CA MET A 392 -15.14 22.04 -7.50
C MET A 392 -15.50 23.33 -8.27
N GLU A 393 -14.50 24.08 -8.73
CA GLU A 393 -14.72 25.29 -9.53
C GLU A 393 -14.98 25.00 -11.03
N THR A 394 -14.72 23.79 -11.52
CA THR A 394 -14.87 23.41 -12.93
C THR A 394 -15.95 22.36 -13.19
N LEU A 395 -16.32 21.57 -12.17
CA LEU A 395 -17.40 20.57 -12.25
C LEU A 395 -18.74 21.22 -11.88
N ASP A 396 -19.71 21.06 -12.76
CA ASP A 396 -21.10 21.50 -12.50
C ASP A 396 -21.97 20.28 -12.17
N PHE A 397 -22.26 20.09 -10.89
CA PHE A 397 -23.06 18.98 -10.36
C PHE A 397 -24.55 19.09 -10.73
N THR A 398 -25.00 20.24 -11.24
CA THR A 398 -26.36 20.47 -11.68
C THR A 398 -26.57 20.21 -13.17
N ASN A 399 -25.47 19.94 -13.91
CA ASN A 399 -25.50 19.73 -15.35
C ASN A 399 -25.35 18.26 -15.73
N ALA A 400 -26.34 17.70 -16.40
CA ALA A 400 -26.34 16.32 -16.87
C ALA A 400 -25.18 15.97 -17.85
N LYS A 401 -24.61 16.96 -18.55
CA LYS A 401 -23.48 16.76 -19.46
C LYS A 401 -22.15 16.53 -18.70
N SER A 402 -22.09 16.91 -17.44
CA SER A 402 -20.90 16.76 -16.60
C SER A 402 -20.83 15.41 -15.86
N VAL A 403 -21.82 14.54 -16.01
CA VAL A 403 -21.95 13.29 -15.24
C VAL A 403 -20.68 12.45 -15.31
N GLU A 404 -20.13 12.21 -16.48
CA GLU A 404 -18.93 11.38 -16.67
C GLU A 404 -17.71 11.97 -15.96
N LYS A 405 -17.44 13.27 -16.14
CA LYS A 405 -16.32 13.97 -15.49
C LYS A 405 -16.43 13.93 -13.95
N ILE A 406 -17.67 14.11 -13.44
CA ILE A 406 -17.97 14.03 -12.01
C ILE A 406 -17.74 12.61 -11.49
N GLU A 407 -18.28 11.59 -12.16
CA GLU A 407 -18.12 10.20 -11.73
C GLU A 407 -16.64 9.79 -11.73
N ARG A 408 -15.85 10.15 -12.74
CA ARG A 408 -14.42 9.84 -12.83
C ARG A 408 -13.64 10.49 -11.69
N TYR A 409 -13.86 11.77 -11.41
CA TYR A 409 -13.26 12.44 -10.25
C TYR A 409 -13.63 11.75 -8.94
N LEU A 410 -14.92 11.46 -8.72
CA LEU A 410 -15.41 10.85 -7.49
C LEU A 410 -14.91 9.41 -7.30
N TRP A 411 -14.88 8.60 -8.36
CA TRP A 411 -14.37 7.23 -8.28
C TRP A 411 -12.89 7.21 -7.88
N SER A 412 -12.06 8.01 -8.56
CA SER A 412 -10.65 8.11 -8.22
C SER A 412 -10.43 8.63 -6.79
N ALA A 413 -11.18 9.64 -6.36
CA ALA A 413 -11.14 10.17 -4.99
C ALA A 413 -11.58 9.13 -3.95
N SER A 414 -12.59 8.29 -4.24
CA SER A 414 -13.09 7.25 -3.33
C SER A 414 -12.05 6.16 -3.05
N ILE A 415 -11.15 5.92 -4.00
CA ILE A 415 -10.10 4.90 -3.91
C ILE A 415 -8.86 5.44 -3.20
N ASN A 416 -8.66 6.76 -3.15
CA ASN A 416 -7.50 7.37 -2.46
C ASN A 416 -7.44 6.92 -0.99
N PHE A 417 -6.27 6.46 -0.54
CA PHE A 417 -6.11 5.87 0.79
C PHE A 417 -5.89 6.90 1.90
N ASN A 418 -5.53 8.14 1.56
CA ASN A 418 -5.25 9.23 2.52
C ASN A 418 -6.12 10.48 2.26
N PRO A 419 -7.45 10.36 2.29
CA PRO A 419 -8.33 11.50 2.08
C PRO A 419 -8.26 12.47 3.26
N LYS A 420 -8.40 13.77 2.98
CA LYS A 420 -8.44 14.82 4.01
C LYS A 420 -9.87 15.07 4.48
N ILE A 421 -10.05 15.32 5.78
CA ILE A 421 -11.35 15.54 6.39
C ILE A 421 -12.07 16.76 5.79
N GLU A 422 -11.34 17.80 5.41
CA GLU A 422 -11.87 19.01 4.80
C GLU A 422 -12.52 18.72 3.44
N ILE A 423 -11.90 17.84 2.65
CA ILE A 423 -12.42 17.42 1.34
C ILE A 423 -13.69 16.59 1.53
N ILE A 424 -13.70 15.67 2.51
CA ILE A 424 -14.88 14.86 2.83
C ILE A 424 -16.05 15.77 3.22
N LYS A 425 -15.82 16.75 4.08
CA LYS A 425 -16.85 17.72 4.50
C LYS A 425 -17.35 18.57 3.33
N SER A 426 -16.47 19.00 2.44
CA SER A 426 -16.83 19.75 1.23
C SER A 426 -17.74 18.93 0.33
N LEU A 427 -17.41 17.67 0.06
CA LEU A 427 -18.24 16.77 -0.75
C LEU A 427 -19.56 16.41 -0.05
N LEU A 428 -19.55 16.25 1.27
CA LEU A 428 -20.75 15.94 2.05
C LEU A 428 -21.77 17.09 1.99
N ALA A 429 -21.33 18.35 1.95
CA ALA A 429 -22.20 19.50 1.81
C ALA A 429 -22.99 19.49 0.50
N ILE A 430 -22.37 19.03 -0.59
CA ILE A 430 -23.01 18.94 -1.92
C ILE A 430 -24.09 17.83 -1.95
N THR A 431 -24.01 16.80 -1.08
CA THR A 431 -25.01 15.70 -1.08
C THR A 431 -26.45 16.14 -0.79
N ASP A 432 -26.63 17.31 -0.20
CA ASP A 432 -27.95 17.86 0.17
C ASP A 432 -28.42 18.91 -0.84
N GLU A 433 -27.71 19.16 -1.97
CA GLU A 433 -28.05 20.07 -3.06
C GLU A 433 -28.89 19.39 -4.15
N ASN A 434 -29.46 20.21 -5.06
CA ASN A 434 -30.18 19.70 -6.23
C ASN A 434 -29.19 19.19 -7.29
N LEU A 435 -28.98 17.88 -7.34
CA LEU A 435 -28.07 17.22 -8.27
C LEU A 435 -28.76 16.89 -9.60
N ALA A 436 -28.02 16.96 -10.72
CA ALA A 436 -28.50 16.72 -12.07
C ALA A 436 -29.12 15.33 -12.29
N SER A 437 -28.68 14.33 -11.53
CA SER A 437 -29.15 12.94 -11.67
C SER A 437 -29.01 12.13 -10.38
N LYS A 438 -29.86 11.10 -10.23
CA LYS A 438 -29.70 10.10 -9.17
C LYS A 438 -28.33 9.39 -9.24
N LYS A 439 -27.75 9.22 -10.44
CA LYS A 439 -26.41 8.63 -10.61
C LYS A 439 -25.34 9.44 -9.89
N ILE A 440 -25.32 10.77 -10.06
CA ILE A 440 -24.40 11.65 -9.37
C ILE A 440 -24.60 11.55 -7.85
N ALA A 441 -25.86 11.59 -7.39
CA ALA A 441 -26.19 11.51 -5.97
C ALA A 441 -25.70 10.21 -5.33
N ASP A 442 -25.92 9.06 -5.99
CA ASP A 442 -25.46 7.75 -5.56
C ASP A 442 -23.93 7.71 -5.52
N THR A 443 -23.24 8.10 -6.59
CA THR A 443 -21.79 8.09 -6.67
C THR A 443 -21.16 9.01 -5.62
N LEU A 444 -21.68 10.23 -5.46
CA LEU A 444 -21.19 11.20 -4.49
C LEU A 444 -21.31 10.69 -3.05
N PHE A 445 -22.50 10.19 -2.67
CA PHE A 445 -22.71 9.68 -1.31
C PHE A 445 -21.84 8.46 -1.02
N ASN A 446 -21.70 7.53 -1.98
CA ASN A 446 -20.81 6.37 -1.85
C ASN A 446 -19.34 6.78 -1.79
N THR A 447 -18.92 7.81 -2.51
CA THR A 447 -17.56 8.37 -2.42
C THR A 447 -17.27 8.91 -1.02
N VAL A 448 -18.17 9.74 -0.47
CA VAL A 448 -18.00 10.30 0.88
C VAL A 448 -17.88 9.20 1.93
N THR A 449 -18.72 8.17 1.87
CA THR A 449 -18.67 7.04 2.82
C THR A 449 -17.40 6.20 2.68
N ALA A 450 -16.92 5.96 1.46
CA ALA A 450 -15.66 5.27 1.22
C ALA A 450 -14.46 6.05 1.75
N MET A 451 -14.41 7.36 1.48
CA MET A 451 -13.34 8.24 1.97
C MET A 451 -13.31 8.32 3.50
N ALA A 452 -14.48 8.44 4.15
CA ALA A 452 -14.56 8.49 5.61
C ALA A 452 -14.08 7.18 6.27
N SER A 453 -14.46 6.04 5.71
CA SER A 453 -13.98 4.73 6.16
C SER A 453 -12.46 4.59 6.02
N ARG A 454 -11.88 5.08 4.92
CA ARG A 454 -10.43 5.07 4.69
C ARG A 454 -9.69 6.00 5.64
N LEU A 455 -10.21 7.22 5.84
CA LEU A 455 -9.63 8.17 6.78
C LEU A 455 -9.58 7.60 8.20
N ALA A 456 -10.66 6.96 8.67
CA ALA A 456 -10.71 6.33 9.99
C ALA A 456 -9.70 5.18 10.13
N ARG A 457 -9.40 4.44 9.06
CA ARG A 457 -8.38 3.37 9.05
C ARG A 457 -6.96 3.89 8.95
N TYR A 458 -6.74 4.96 8.18
CA TYR A 458 -5.42 5.55 7.98
C TYR A 458 -4.95 6.32 9.22
N ASN A 459 -5.84 7.09 9.81
CA ASN A 459 -5.54 7.95 10.96
C ASN A 459 -6.58 7.75 12.06
N HIS A 460 -6.27 6.90 13.03
CA HIS A 460 -7.12 6.51 14.16
C HIS A 460 -7.30 7.63 15.20
N THR A 461 -7.59 8.86 14.76
CA THR A 461 -7.98 9.93 15.68
C THR A 461 -9.46 9.78 16.06
N ASP A 462 -9.79 10.18 17.29
CA ASP A 462 -11.18 10.16 17.77
C ASP A 462 -12.12 10.92 16.83
N THR A 463 -11.66 12.02 16.24
CA THR A 463 -12.44 12.83 15.29
C THR A 463 -12.78 12.07 14.00
N ASN A 464 -11.84 11.28 13.48
CA ASN A 464 -12.04 10.54 12.23
C ASN A 464 -12.95 9.32 12.45
N ILE A 465 -12.80 8.65 13.59
CA ILE A 465 -13.66 7.54 14.00
C ILE A 465 -15.09 8.05 14.21
N LEU A 466 -15.25 9.20 14.85
CA LEU A 466 -16.54 9.84 15.09
C LEU A 466 -17.24 10.18 13.77
N LEU A 467 -16.53 10.78 12.80
CA LEU A 467 -17.08 11.11 11.48
C LEU A 467 -17.60 9.85 10.77
N SER A 468 -16.86 8.76 10.81
CA SER A 468 -17.31 7.49 10.23
C SER A 468 -18.57 6.97 10.91
N GLY A 469 -18.67 7.05 12.23
CA GLY A 469 -19.84 6.67 13.00
C GLY A 469 -21.06 7.55 12.70
N GLU A 470 -20.90 8.87 12.60
CA GLU A 470 -21.95 9.82 12.23
C GLU A 470 -22.51 9.51 10.83
N LEU A 471 -21.64 9.19 9.87
CA LEU A 471 -22.06 8.81 8.53
C LEU A 471 -22.81 7.48 8.49
N VAL A 472 -22.50 6.52 9.36
CA VAL A 472 -23.30 5.29 9.52
C VAL A 472 -24.71 5.66 9.96
N VAL A 473 -24.86 6.48 11.01
CA VAL A 473 -26.18 6.91 11.51
C VAL A 473 -26.96 7.65 10.42
N LYS A 474 -26.34 8.62 9.74
CA LYS A 474 -26.96 9.35 8.61
C LYS A 474 -27.39 8.40 7.48
N THR A 475 -26.61 7.36 7.19
CA THR A 475 -26.93 6.37 6.16
C THR A 475 -28.12 5.50 6.58
N LEU A 476 -28.18 5.07 7.84
CA LEU A 476 -29.31 4.30 8.37
C LEU A 476 -30.60 5.12 8.37
N GLU A 477 -30.57 6.40 8.77
CA GLU A 477 -31.70 7.31 8.72
C GLU A 477 -32.24 7.52 7.28
N LYS A 478 -31.33 7.62 6.30
CA LYS A 478 -31.71 7.72 4.89
C LYS A 478 -32.30 6.41 4.37
N LEU A 479 -31.75 5.27 4.79
CA LEU A 479 -32.25 3.95 4.43
C LEU A 479 -33.67 3.70 4.98
N GLU A 480 -33.97 4.12 6.21
CA GLU A 480 -35.29 4.02 6.81
C GLU A 480 -36.34 4.87 6.08
N LYS A 481 -35.94 5.94 5.41
CA LYS A 481 -36.84 6.80 4.61
C LYS A 481 -37.14 6.20 3.23
N CYS A 482 -36.40 5.21 2.77
CA CYS A 482 -36.69 4.53 1.51
C CYS A 482 -38.03 3.78 1.61
N LYS A 483 -38.85 3.84 0.56
CA LYS A 483 -40.04 2.98 0.47
C LYS A 483 -39.56 1.53 0.26
N LEU A 484 -40.34 0.58 0.80
CA LEU A 484 -39.99 -0.85 0.73
C LEU A 484 -39.99 -1.43 -0.70
N ASP A 485 -40.70 -0.75 -1.62
CA ASP A 485 -40.77 -1.08 -3.05
C ASP A 485 -39.74 -0.33 -3.91
N ASP A 486 -38.97 0.63 -3.33
CA ASP A 486 -37.90 1.35 -4.02
C ASP A 486 -36.54 0.66 -3.81
N ASP A 487 -36.34 -0.42 -4.56
CA ASP A 487 -35.09 -1.17 -4.54
C ASP A 487 -33.87 -0.29 -4.79
N GLU A 488 -33.96 0.68 -5.71
CA GLU A 488 -32.82 1.53 -6.07
C GLU A 488 -32.36 2.39 -4.89
N CYS A 489 -33.32 2.97 -4.15
CA CYS A 489 -33.03 3.71 -2.93
C CYS A 489 -32.35 2.82 -1.89
N ILE A 490 -32.94 1.65 -1.60
CA ILE A 490 -32.41 0.70 -0.62
C ILE A 490 -30.99 0.23 -0.99
N LEU A 491 -30.78 -0.15 -2.24
CA LEU A 491 -29.48 -0.63 -2.71
C LEU A 491 -28.39 0.44 -2.66
N THR A 492 -28.72 1.72 -2.90
CA THR A 492 -27.78 2.84 -2.76
C THR A 492 -27.23 2.93 -1.34
N TYR A 493 -28.11 2.90 -0.33
CA TYR A 493 -27.64 3.00 1.06
C TYR A 493 -27.02 1.73 1.61
N ILE A 494 -27.46 0.53 1.18
CA ILE A 494 -26.74 -0.72 1.50
C ILE A 494 -25.31 -0.68 0.93
N ARG A 495 -25.11 -0.10 -0.26
CA ARG A 495 -23.78 0.11 -0.86
C ARG A 495 -22.93 1.07 -0.02
N ALA A 496 -23.52 2.15 0.46
CA ALA A 496 -22.84 3.08 1.36
C ALA A 496 -22.41 2.41 2.67
N LEU A 497 -23.26 1.55 3.27
CA LEU A 497 -22.91 0.73 4.43
C LEU A 497 -21.80 -0.27 4.10
N SER A 498 -21.79 -0.83 2.88
CA SER A 498 -20.71 -1.70 2.39
C SER A 498 -19.36 -0.97 2.36
N ASN A 499 -19.34 0.29 1.97
CA ASN A 499 -18.13 1.10 1.95
C ASN A 499 -17.66 1.51 3.35
N LEU A 500 -18.59 1.79 4.28
CA LEU A 500 -18.28 2.16 5.67
C LEU A 500 -17.71 0.99 6.48
N LYS A 501 -18.16 -0.25 6.22
CA LYS A 501 -17.73 -1.49 6.94
C LYS A 501 -17.78 -1.36 8.46
N HIS A 502 -18.86 -0.81 8.97
CA HIS A 502 -18.98 -0.48 10.40
C HIS A 502 -19.88 -1.49 11.13
N PRO A 503 -19.52 -1.95 12.36
CA PRO A 503 -20.31 -2.94 13.10
C PRO A 503 -21.77 -2.58 13.35
N LEU A 504 -22.10 -1.29 13.53
CA LEU A 504 -23.48 -0.80 13.75
C LEU A 504 -24.44 -1.13 12.61
N SER A 505 -23.94 -1.36 11.40
CA SER A 505 -24.77 -1.68 10.23
C SER A 505 -25.19 -3.16 10.16
N ILE A 506 -24.55 -4.05 10.93
CA ILE A 506 -24.75 -5.50 10.82
C ILE A 506 -26.21 -5.88 11.07
N GLU A 507 -26.85 -5.36 12.10
CA GLU A 507 -28.23 -5.74 12.47
C GLU A 507 -29.23 -5.39 11.37
N VAL A 508 -29.11 -4.20 10.79
CA VAL A 508 -29.98 -3.78 9.70
C VAL A 508 -29.73 -4.62 8.44
N LEU A 509 -28.46 -4.88 8.11
CA LEU A 509 -28.11 -5.76 7.00
C LEU A 509 -28.61 -7.18 7.17
N LEU A 510 -28.56 -7.74 8.37
CA LEU A 510 -29.14 -9.07 8.67
C LEU A 510 -30.66 -9.08 8.51
N SER A 511 -31.34 -8.00 8.89
CA SER A 511 -32.77 -7.86 8.68
C SER A 511 -33.13 -7.86 7.19
N PHE A 512 -32.42 -7.07 6.36
CA PHE A 512 -32.61 -7.08 4.91
C PHE A 512 -32.25 -8.44 4.29
N ALA A 513 -31.17 -9.08 4.75
CA ALA A 513 -30.78 -10.41 4.27
C ALA A 513 -31.87 -11.46 4.51
N GLN A 514 -32.59 -11.42 5.63
CA GLN A 514 -33.62 -12.39 5.99
C GLN A 514 -34.99 -12.02 5.43
N HIS A 515 -35.39 -10.76 5.46
CA HIS A 515 -36.76 -10.32 5.18
C HIS A 515 -36.91 -9.52 3.88
N GLY A 516 -35.81 -9.00 3.32
CA GLY A 516 -35.80 -8.26 2.05
C GLY A 516 -36.33 -9.09 0.88
N ASN A 517 -36.59 -8.41 -0.24
CA ASN A 517 -36.87 -9.08 -1.49
C ASN A 517 -35.58 -9.73 -2.08
N ARG A 518 -35.69 -10.41 -3.22
CA ARG A 518 -34.56 -11.13 -3.85
C ARG A 518 -33.32 -10.26 -4.06
N LYS A 519 -33.48 -9.01 -4.55
CA LYS A 519 -32.36 -8.11 -4.83
C LYS A 519 -31.74 -7.59 -3.55
N THR A 520 -32.54 -7.06 -2.65
CA THR A 520 -32.07 -6.43 -1.42
C THR A 520 -31.49 -7.46 -0.46
N SER A 521 -32.04 -8.69 -0.37
CA SER A 521 -31.50 -9.73 0.48
C SER A 521 -30.16 -10.28 -0.03
N ALA A 522 -30.02 -10.51 -1.34
CA ALA A 522 -28.75 -10.95 -1.91
C ALA A 522 -27.65 -9.86 -1.77
N TYR A 523 -28.03 -8.60 -1.92
CA TYR A 523 -27.08 -7.48 -1.80
C TYR A 523 -26.65 -7.25 -0.35
N ALA A 524 -27.59 -7.35 0.61
CA ALA A 524 -27.27 -7.30 2.04
C ALA A 524 -26.33 -8.42 2.46
N MET A 525 -26.58 -9.66 2.00
CA MET A 525 -25.68 -10.79 2.24
C MET A 525 -24.30 -10.58 1.62
N LYS A 526 -24.22 -10.02 0.41
CA LYS A 526 -22.95 -9.66 -0.22
C LYS A 526 -22.19 -8.62 0.60
N THR A 527 -22.90 -7.63 1.11
CA THR A 527 -22.31 -6.59 1.98
C THR A 527 -21.74 -7.20 3.26
N ILE A 528 -22.48 -8.10 3.92
CA ILE A 528 -22.01 -8.81 5.11
C ILE A 528 -20.75 -9.65 4.78
N LYS A 529 -20.74 -10.32 3.62
CA LYS A 529 -19.55 -11.07 3.16
C LYS A 529 -18.33 -10.16 3.00
N MET A 530 -18.50 -8.95 2.45
CA MET A 530 -17.42 -7.98 2.26
C MET A 530 -16.84 -7.39 3.56
N PHE A 531 -17.57 -7.48 4.66
CA PHE A 531 -17.06 -7.06 5.97
C PHE A 531 -15.91 -7.95 6.43
N GLY A 532 -15.89 -9.21 5.99
CA GLY A 532 -14.87 -10.19 6.28
C GLY A 532 -14.98 -10.83 7.66
N PRO A 533 -14.14 -11.87 7.92
CA PRO A 533 -14.23 -12.71 9.12
C PRO A 533 -14.14 -11.95 10.45
N GLY A 534 -13.45 -10.81 10.49
CA GLY A 534 -13.32 -9.99 11.70
C GLY A 534 -14.64 -9.42 12.24
N LEU A 535 -15.67 -9.31 11.40
CA LEU A 535 -16.99 -8.80 11.76
C LEU A 535 -18.10 -9.88 11.71
N TRP A 536 -17.79 -11.15 11.43
CA TRP A 536 -18.75 -12.24 11.44
C TRP A 536 -18.88 -12.88 12.83
N ASP A 537 -19.68 -12.26 13.66
CA ASP A 537 -19.98 -12.76 15.00
C ASP A 537 -20.98 -13.95 14.98
N SER A 538 -21.29 -14.50 16.14
CA SER A 538 -22.21 -15.61 16.29
C SER A 538 -23.64 -15.30 15.79
N ARG A 539 -24.05 -14.01 15.77
CA ARG A 539 -25.35 -13.58 15.21
C ARG A 539 -25.33 -13.75 13.69
N VAL A 540 -24.29 -13.22 13.02
CA VAL A 540 -24.12 -13.36 11.57
C VAL A 540 -24.16 -14.82 11.16
N LEU A 541 -23.40 -15.69 11.84
CA LEU A 541 -23.37 -17.12 11.52
C LEU A 541 -24.72 -17.80 11.74
N LYS A 542 -25.45 -17.44 12.80
CA LYS A 542 -26.80 -17.95 13.06
C LYS A 542 -27.80 -17.54 11.96
N TYR A 543 -27.75 -16.30 11.50
CA TYR A 543 -28.59 -15.83 10.39
C TYR A 543 -28.20 -16.51 9.08
N CYS A 544 -26.92 -16.67 8.77
CA CYS A 544 -26.44 -17.39 7.59
C CYS A 544 -26.93 -18.84 7.58
N ASN A 545 -26.89 -19.53 8.73
CA ASN A 545 -27.42 -20.89 8.87
C ASN A 545 -28.94 -20.97 8.58
N ARG A 546 -29.71 -20.03 9.13
CA ARG A 546 -31.16 -19.94 8.88
C ARG A 546 -31.49 -19.67 7.42
N ILE A 547 -30.71 -18.81 6.76
CA ILE A 547 -30.89 -18.44 5.37
C ILE A 547 -30.53 -19.61 4.47
N PHE A 548 -29.37 -20.23 4.66
CA PHE A 548 -28.92 -21.34 3.81
C PHE A 548 -29.89 -22.54 3.88
N PHE A 549 -30.29 -22.97 5.07
CA PHE A 549 -31.21 -24.09 5.26
C PHE A 549 -32.71 -23.71 5.17
N GLN A 550 -33.01 -22.45 4.81
CA GLN A 550 -34.37 -21.93 4.63
C GLN A 550 -35.31 -22.16 5.84
N LEU A 551 -34.78 -21.99 7.06
CA LEU A 551 -35.52 -22.32 8.29
C LEU A 551 -36.65 -21.32 8.61
N VAL A 552 -36.69 -20.14 7.98
CA VAL A 552 -37.69 -19.09 8.26
C VAL A 552 -38.60 -18.85 7.05
N LYS A 553 -38.01 -18.68 5.88
CA LYS A 553 -38.76 -18.54 4.62
C LYS A 553 -37.92 -19.09 3.47
N GLU A 554 -38.56 -19.33 2.35
CA GLU A 554 -37.85 -19.63 1.10
C GLU A 554 -36.97 -18.43 0.68
N GLN A 555 -35.73 -18.75 0.37
CA GLN A 555 -34.70 -17.72 0.06
C GLN A 555 -34.20 -17.90 -1.37
N ASP A 556 -33.88 -16.78 -1.98
CA ASP A 556 -33.26 -16.77 -3.30
C ASP A 556 -31.91 -17.54 -3.30
N SER A 557 -31.64 -18.22 -4.39
CA SER A 557 -30.43 -19.06 -4.54
C SER A 557 -29.12 -18.25 -4.34
N SER A 558 -29.07 -16.97 -4.80
CA SER A 558 -27.91 -16.12 -4.58
C SER A 558 -27.69 -15.77 -3.11
N THR A 559 -28.77 -15.47 -2.39
CA THR A 559 -28.71 -15.23 -0.93
C THR A 559 -28.21 -16.45 -0.16
N ARG A 560 -28.71 -17.64 -0.53
CA ARG A 560 -28.29 -18.91 0.07
C ARG A 560 -26.84 -19.25 -0.19
N THR A 561 -26.38 -19.11 -1.44
CA THR A 561 -24.99 -19.42 -1.79
C THR A 561 -23.97 -18.48 -1.12
N ILE A 562 -24.32 -17.21 -0.93
CA ILE A 562 -23.47 -16.28 -0.18
C ILE A 562 -23.47 -16.62 1.32
N ALA A 563 -24.62 -16.97 1.89
CA ALA A 563 -24.70 -17.39 3.29
C ALA A 563 -23.81 -18.63 3.55
N LEU A 564 -23.87 -19.63 2.66
CA LEU A 564 -23.00 -20.81 2.74
C LEU A 564 -21.52 -20.43 2.65
N ALA A 565 -21.15 -19.50 1.76
CA ALA A 565 -19.77 -19.05 1.63
C ALA A 565 -19.26 -18.43 2.95
N ILE A 566 -20.06 -17.60 3.62
CA ILE A 566 -19.71 -17.03 4.93
C ILE A 566 -19.53 -18.15 5.97
N LEU A 567 -20.45 -19.12 6.03
CA LEU A 567 -20.38 -20.23 6.97
C LEU A 567 -19.12 -21.09 6.79
N LEU A 568 -18.76 -21.39 5.55
CA LEU A 568 -17.57 -22.22 5.26
C LEU A 568 -16.25 -21.46 5.40
N GLU A 569 -16.24 -20.16 5.17
CA GLU A 569 -15.06 -19.30 5.36
C GLU A 569 -14.82 -18.94 6.85
N SER A 570 -15.81 -19.13 7.74
CA SER A 570 -15.74 -18.80 9.18
C SER A 570 -15.20 -19.94 10.08
N ASN A 571 -14.41 -20.86 9.54
CA ASN A 571 -13.93 -22.07 10.24
C ASN A 571 -15.08 -22.94 10.76
N PRO A 572 -15.80 -23.66 9.88
CA PRO A 572 -16.97 -24.45 10.23
C PRO A 572 -16.66 -25.57 11.24
N ASP A 573 -17.59 -25.83 12.14
CA ASP A 573 -17.54 -26.95 13.07
C ASP A 573 -18.02 -28.27 12.45
N TYR A 574 -17.95 -29.33 13.24
CA TYR A 574 -18.39 -30.66 12.81
C TYR A 574 -19.87 -30.70 12.44
N ASP A 575 -20.75 -30.12 13.27
CA ASP A 575 -22.18 -30.17 13.10
C ASP A 575 -22.65 -29.42 11.86
N LEU A 576 -22.08 -28.26 11.60
CA LEU A 576 -22.34 -27.49 10.37
C LEU A 576 -21.95 -28.30 9.13
N LEU A 577 -20.72 -28.85 9.10
CA LEU A 577 -20.27 -29.65 7.96
C LEU A 577 -21.12 -30.90 7.76
N LYS A 578 -21.52 -31.55 8.84
CA LYS A 578 -22.46 -32.70 8.79
C LYS A 578 -23.76 -32.30 8.12
N HIS A 579 -24.42 -31.24 8.59
CA HIS A 579 -25.70 -30.81 8.03
C HIS A 579 -25.58 -30.41 6.54
N VAL A 580 -24.48 -29.74 6.16
CA VAL A 580 -24.22 -29.36 4.74
C VAL A 580 -24.05 -30.62 3.87
N VAL A 581 -23.31 -31.64 4.35
CA VAL A 581 -23.08 -32.88 3.60
C VAL A 581 -24.37 -33.73 3.53
N GLU A 582 -25.14 -33.81 4.61
CA GLU A 582 -26.46 -34.48 4.63
C GLU A 582 -27.43 -33.82 3.65
N TRP A 583 -27.49 -32.48 3.64
CA TRP A 583 -28.30 -31.71 2.68
C TRP A 583 -27.86 -31.96 1.23
N LEU A 584 -26.54 -32.01 0.96
CA LEU A 584 -26.02 -32.37 -0.36
C LEU A 584 -26.45 -33.77 -0.81
N ALA A 585 -26.42 -34.75 0.09
CA ALA A 585 -26.79 -36.14 -0.19
C ALA A 585 -28.31 -36.33 -0.34
N ALA A 586 -29.12 -35.46 0.27
CA ALA A 586 -30.56 -35.55 0.22
C ALA A 586 -31.11 -35.45 -1.23
N PRO A 587 -32.18 -36.17 -1.60
CA PRO A 587 -32.83 -35.99 -2.89
C PRO A 587 -33.44 -34.59 -3.00
N GLY A 588 -33.43 -34.01 -4.20
CA GLY A 588 -34.01 -32.71 -4.45
C GLY A 588 -33.62 -32.16 -5.82
N GLU A 589 -34.37 -31.21 -6.35
CA GLU A 589 -34.21 -30.65 -7.68
C GLU A 589 -33.27 -29.42 -7.72
N GLU A 590 -32.67 -29.03 -6.57
CA GLU A 590 -31.78 -27.86 -6.46
C GLU A 590 -30.34 -28.13 -6.95
N TYR A 591 -30.18 -28.69 -8.13
CA TYR A 591 -28.90 -29.19 -8.64
C TYR A 591 -27.81 -28.09 -8.71
N GLU A 592 -28.19 -26.89 -9.12
CA GLU A 592 -27.25 -25.78 -9.26
C GLU A 592 -26.70 -25.30 -7.94
N ILE A 593 -27.53 -25.16 -6.90
CA ILE A 593 -27.07 -24.78 -5.56
C ILE A 593 -26.24 -25.91 -4.95
N LYS A 594 -26.62 -27.18 -5.17
CA LYS A 594 -25.83 -28.31 -4.70
C LYS A 594 -24.46 -28.40 -5.36
N GLN A 595 -24.40 -28.17 -6.68
CA GLN A 595 -23.12 -28.14 -7.39
C GLN A 595 -22.23 -27.00 -6.86
N TYR A 596 -22.78 -25.80 -6.70
CA TYR A 596 -22.05 -24.68 -6.12
C TYR A 596 -21.52 -25.01 -4.71
N ALA A 597 -22.35 -25.58 -3.85
CA ALA A 597 -21.98 -25.98 -2.50
C ALA A 597 -20.89 -27.07 -2.48
N LEU A 598 -20.97 -28.05 -3.38
CA LEU A 598 -19.96 -29.10 -3.54
C LEU A 598 -18.59 -28.51 -3.92
N GLU A 599 -18.57 -27.61 -4.91
CA GLU A 599 -17.32 -26.96 -5.33
C GLU A 599 -16.76 -26.07 -4.21
N LEU A 600 -17.61 -25.36 -3.48
CA LEU A 600 -17.19 -24.54 -2.34
C LEU A 600 -16.60 -25.38 -1.19
N LEU A 601 -17.17 -26.54 -0.89
CA LEU A 601 -16.60 -27.49 0.07
C LEU A 601 -15.24 -28.04 -0.37
N LYS A 602 -15.10 -28.38 -1.64
CA LYS A 602 -13.82 -28.81 -2.20
C LYS A 602 -12.77 -27.70 -2.10
N GLU A 603 -13.15 -26.46 -2.42
CA GLU A 603 -12.28 -25.31 -2.33
C GLU A 603 -11.83 -25.02 -0.90
N MET A 604 -12.75 -25.07 0.07
CA MET A 604 -12.44 -24.97 1.49
C MET A 604 -11.42 -26.04 1.93
N ALA A 605 -11.61 -27.29 1.52
CA ALA A 605 -10.70 -28.39 1.83
C ALA A 605 -9.33 -28.22 1.17
N ASN A 606 -9.26 -27.62 -0.02
CA ASN A 606 -8.01 -27.36 -0.72
C ASN A 606 -7.20 -26.20 -0.07
N GLN A 607 -7.90 -25.23 0.50
CA GLN A 607 -7.24 -24.06 1.11
C GLN A 607 -6.77 -24.31 2.54
N ASN A 608 -7.47 -25.19 3.31
CA ASN A 608 -7.20 -25.36 4.73
C ASN A 608 -7.16 -26.87 5.11
N GLU A 609 -5.98 -27.36 5.45
CA GLU A 609 -5.75 -28.75 5.85
C GLU A 609 -6.57 -29.16 7.07
N THR A 610 -6.82 -28.27 8.03
CA THR A 610 -7.64 -28.54 9.21
C THR A 610 -9.09 -28.80 8.81
N SER A 611 -9.64 -27.94 7.93
CA SER A 611 -10.99 -28.11 7.38
C SER A 611 -11.11 -29.37 6.52
N ALA A 612 -10.06 -29.71 5.77
CA ALA A 612 -9.99 -30.95 5.00
C ALA A 612 -10.07 -32.21 5.90
N ARG A 613 -9.32 -32.22 7.01
CA ARG A 613 -9.35 -33.32 7.99
C ARG A 613 -10.72 -33.44 8.64
N LEU A 614 -11.31 -32.31 9.01
CA LEU A 614 -12.63 -32.28 9.62
C LEU A 614 -13.69 -32.82 8.64
N LEU A 615 -13.69 -32.40 7.38
CA LEU A 615 -14.60 -32.89 6.35
C LEU A 615 -14.44 -34.39 6.12
N ARG A 616 -13.22 -34.92 6.04
CA ARG A 616 -12.97 -36.37 5.96
C ARG A 616 -13.54 -37.12 7.17
N THR A 617 -13.39 -36.55 8.38
CA THR A 617 -13.95 -37.14 9.60
C THR A 617 -15.48 -37.22 9.54
N VAL A 618 -16.14 -36.15 9.06
CA VAL A 618 -17.60 -36.15 8.86
C VAL A 618 -18.02 -37.22 7.85
N LEU A 619 -17.38 -37.25 6.69
CA LEU A 619 -17.73 -38.23 5.62
C LEU A 619 -17.59 -39.69 6.08
N VAL A 620 -16.55 -40.02 6.84
CA VAL A 620 -16.29 -41.36 7.36
C VAL A 620 -17.30 -41.73 8.44
N ARG A 621 -17.56 -40.82 9.40
CA ARG A 621 -18.49 -41.08 10.51
C ARG A 621 -19.94 -41.27 10.04
N GLU A 622 -20.37 -40.34 9.18
CA GLU A 622 -21.79 -40.37 8.69
C GLU A 622 -21.98 -41.31 7.49
N ARG A 623 -20.91 -41.95 6.99
CA ARG A 623 -20.90 -42.89 5.85
C ARG A 623 -21.52 -42.32 4.57
N LEU A 624 -21.34 -41.03 4.30
CA LEU A 624 -21.94 -40.29 3.19
C LEU A 624 -21.02 -40.26 1.95
N ASN A 625 -20.64 -41.43 1.40
CA ASN A 625 -19.75 -41.51 0.25
C ASN A 625 -20.37 -40.98 -1.07
N HIS A 626 -21.71 -40.87 -1.11
CA HIS A 626 -22.43 -40.42 -2.31
C HIS A 626 -22.94 -38.97 -2.25
N TYR A 627 -22.48 -38.21 -1.30
CA TYR A 627 -22.96 -36.84 -1.04
C TYR A 627 -22.92 -35.90 -2.24
N GLY A 628 -22.04 -36.12 -3.20
CA GLY A 628 -21.89 -35.28 -4.41
C GLY A 628 -22.72 -35.76 -5.61
N SER A 629 -23.44 -36.89 -5.57
CA SER A 629 -24.06 -37.48 -6.76
C SER A 629 -25.16 -36.62 -7.37
N MET A 630 -25.97 -35.94 -6.57
CA MET A 630 -27.03 -35.04 -7.06
C MET A 630 -26.47 -33.71 -7.60
N ALA A 631 -25.36 -33.23 -7.06
CA ALA A 631 -24.72 -32.01 -7.45
C ALA A 631 -24.12 -32.07 -8.87
N GLN A 632 -23.69 -33.26 -9.33
CA GLN A 632 -23.02 -33.43 -10.64
C GLN A 632 -23.88 -33.06 -11.86
N ARG A 633 -25.18 -32.85 -11.67
CA ARG A 633 -26.10 -32.38 -12.72
C ARG A 633 -26.03 -30.87 -12.95
N GLY A 634 -25.51 -30.11 -11.98
CA GLY A 634 -25.42 -28.66 -12.06
C GLY A 634 -24.19 -28.18 -12.82
N LEU A 635 -24.26 -26.95 -13.35
CA LEU A 635 -23.19 -26.27 -14.06
C LEU A 635 -22.51 -25.19 -13.19
N SER A 636 -23.10 -24.84 -12.06
CA SER A 636 -22.56 -23.85 -11.13
C SER A 636 -21.16 -24.24 -10.65
N SER A 637 -20.29 -23.24 -10.42
CA SER A 637 -18.88 -23.47 -10.13
C SER A 637 -18.34 -22.47 -9.10
N CYS A 638 -17.38 -22.91 -8.30
CA CYS A 638 -16.59 -22.09 -7.44
C CYS A 638 -15.16 -22.65 -7.37
N PHE A 639 -14.15 -21.85 -7.70
CA PHE A 639 -12.77 -22.29 -7.60
C PHE A 639 -11.84 -21.12 -7.31
N SER A 640 -10.66 -21.42 -6.78
CA SER A 640 -9.56 -20.47 -6.72
C SER A 640 -8.30 -21.02 -7.39
N ARG A 641 -7.48 -20.12 -7.91
CA ARG A 641 -6.19 -20.43 -8.53
C ARG A 641 -5.15 -19.42 -8.13
N LYS A 642 -3.96 -19.93 -7.78
CA LYS A 642 -2.79 -19.11 -7.51
C LYS A 642 -2.17 -18.67 -8.83
N PHE A 643 -1.90 -17.37 -8.98
CA PHE A 643 -1.22 -16.80 -10.14
C PHE A 643 0.11 -16.13 -9.77
N ILE A 644 0.27 -15.69 -8.51
CA ILE A 644 1.53 -15.22 -7.94
C ILE A 644 1.80 -16.06 -6.69
N ASN A 645 3.04 -16.49 -6.54
CA ASN A 645 3.57 -17.07 -5.29
C ASN A 645 5.03 -16.63 -5.19
N TYR A 646 5.25 -15.51 -4.53
CA TYR A 646 6.57 -14.89 -4.42
C TYR A 646 6.74 -14.32 -3.01
N ASN A 647 7.81 -14.72 -2.34
CA ASN A 647 8.03 -14.42 -0.93
C ASN A 647 6.79 -14.82 -0.09
N ASN A 648 6.32 -13.97 0.79
CA ASN A 648 5.12 -14.20 1.59
C ASN A 648 3.83 -13.72 0.91
N ILE A 649 3.88 -13.41 -0.40
CA ILE A 649 2.70 -12.95 -1.14
C ILE A 649 2.17 -14.05 -2.03
N THR A 650 0.90 -14.36 -1.88
CA THR A 650 0.16 -15.24 -2.77
C THR A 650 -0.94 -14.44 -3.48
N GLY A 651 -0.89 -14.39 -4.80
CA GLY A 651 -1.98 -13.86 -5.62
C GLY A 651 -2.98 -14.97 -5.96
N LEU A 652 -4.25 -14.75 -5.65
CA LEU A 652 -5.35 -15.66 -5.87
C LEU A 652 -6.38 -15.04 -6.81
N VAL A 653 -6.76 -15.76 -7.85
CA VAL A 653 -8.00 -15.50 -8.58
C VAL A 653 -9.05 -16.44 -8.05
N LYS A 654 -10.12 -15.90 -7.47
CA LYS A 654 -11.31 -16.65 -7.08
C LYS A 654 -12.37 -16.42 -8.13
N ASN A 655 -12.97 -17.48 -8.61
CA ASN A 655 -14.12 -17.42 -9.50
C ASN A 655 -15.31 -18.08 -8.82
N SER A 656 -16.44 -17.43 -8.84
CA SER A 656 -17.70 -18.02 -8.43
C SER A 656 -18.74 -17.78 -9.51
N GLN A 657 -19.50 -18.83 -9.85
CA GLN A 657 -20.53 -18.72 -10.86
C GLN A 657 -21.74 -19.56 -10.47
N GLN A 658 -22.85 -18.89 -10.39
CA GLN A 658 -24.14 -19.50 -10.15
C GLN A 658 -24.95 -19.49 -11.44
N ILE A 659 -25.34 -20.68 -11.87
CA ILE A 659 -26.21 -20.90 -13.02
C ILE A 659 -27.64 -21.11 -12.52
N TYR A 660 -28.59 -20.62 -13.26
CA TYR A 660 -30.01 -20.88 -13.05
C TYR A 660 -30.69 -21.06 -14.41
N SER A 661 -31.41 -22.14 -14.61
CA SER A 661 -32.07 -22.48 -15.89
C SER A 661 -31.14 -22.36 -17.10
N GLY A 662 -29.86 -22.75 -16.96
CA GLY A 662 -28.86 -22.73 -18.03
C GLY A 662 -28.25 -21.36 -18.32
N VAL A 663 -28.61 -20.31 -17.56
CA VAL A 663 -28.07 -18.94 -17.71
C VAL A 663 -27.30 -18.56 -16.45
N THR A 664 -26.24 -17.77 -16.61
CA THR A 664 -25.54 -17.20 -15.46
C THR A 664 -26.44 -16.23 -14.72
N LYS A 665 -26.87 -16.60 -13.51
CA LYS A 665 -27.64 -15.73 -12.62
C LYS A 665 -26.73 -14.72 -11.93
N ARG A 666 -25.57 -15.20 -11.50
CA ARG A 666 -24.55 -14.40 -10.84
C ARG A 666 -23.18 -15.01 -11.07
N GLY A 667 -22.21 -14.17 -11.33
CA GLY A 667 -20.81 -14.57 -11.40
C GLY A 667 -19.92 -13.53 -10.76
N SER A 668 -18.77 -13.92 -10.20
CA SER A 668 -17.71 -13.00 -9.79
C SER A 668 -16.35 -13.56 -10.12
N VAL A 669 -15.45 -12.65 -10.42
CA VAL A 669 -14.00 -12.90 -10.48
C VAL A 669 -13.34 -11.94 -9.52
N ASP A 670 -12.76 -12.50 -8.47
CA ASP A 670 -12.14 -11.73 -7.40
C ASP A 670 -10.63 -11.95 -7.46
N ILE A 671 -9.87 -10.87 -7.52
CA ILE A 671 -8.41 -10.88 -7.44
C ILE A 671 -8.04 -10.51 -6.01
N VAL A 672 -7.44 -11.44 -5.30
CA VAL A 672 -7.08 -11.32 -3.89
C VAL A 672 -5.59 -11.51 -3.75
N LEU A 673 -4.94 -10.63 -3.01
CA LEU A 673 -3.56 -10.79 -2.57
C LEU A 673 -3.57 -11.23 -1.10
N GLU A 674 -2.78 -12.24 -0.77
CA GLU A 674 -2.58 -12.71 0.59
C GLU A 674 -1.13 -12.48 1.00
N HIS A 675 -0.93 -11.81 2.12
CA HIS A 675 0.37 -11.54 2.71
C HIS A 675 0.30 -11.79 4.21
N ASP A 676 1.18 -12.66 4.73
CA ASP A 676 1.20 -13.07 6.15
C ASP A 676 -0.19 -13.50 6.68
N SER A 677 -0.93 -14.29 5.89
CA SER A 677 -2.28 -14.76 6.19
C SER A 677 -3.37 -13.68 6.20
N VAL A 678 -3.05 -12.44 5.86
CA VAL A 678 -4.02 -11.36 5.68
C VAL A 678 -4.41 -11.27 4.20
N LYS A 679 -5.71 -11.27 3.93
CA LYS A 679 -6.26 -11.16 2.57
C LYS A 679 -6.61 -9.72 2.23
N TYR A 680 -6.19 -9.29 1.05
CA TYR A 680 -6.43 -7.95 0.51
C TYR A 680 -7.19 -8.08 -0.81
N ASP A 681 -8.43 -7.61 -0.86
CA ASP A 681 -9.22 -7.59 -2.08
C ASP A 681 -8.71 -6.47 -3.01
N LEU A 682 -8.04 -6.87 -4.08
CA LEU A 682 -7.51 -5.94 -5.07
C LEU A 682 -8.62 -5.42 -5.97
N CYS A 683 -9.35 -6.37 -6.59
CA CYS A 683 -10.42 -6.07 -7.51
C CYS A 683 -11.42 -7.23 -7.50
N SER A 684 -12.71 -6.92 -7.45
CA SER A 684 -13.79 -7.88 -7.64
C SER A 684 -14.69 -7.38 -8.77
N PHE A 685 -14.84 -8.21 -9.76
CA PHE A 685 -15.74 -7.98 -10.87
C PHE A 685 -16.91 -8.96 -10.76
N GLY A 686 -18.12 -8.42 -10.61
CA GLY A 686 -19.35 -9.19 -10.52
C GLY A 686 -20.24 -8.96 -11.74
N MET A 687 -20.93 -10.03 -12.17
CA MET A 687 -22.00 -10.00 -13.15
C MET A 687 -23.27 -10.53 -12.52
N PHE A 688 -24.40 -9.92 -12.81
CA PHE A 688 -25.70 -10.43 -12.38
C PHE A 688 -26.72 -10.33 -13.51
N THR A 689 -27.64 -11.29 -13.53
CA THR A 689 -28.80 -11.30 -14.43
C THR A 689 -30.06 -11.67 -13.68
N THR A 690 -31.22 -11.17 -14.09
CA THR A 690 -32.53 -11.54 -13.60
C THR A 690 -33.54 -11.54 -14.73
N GLY A 691 -34.62 -12.33 -14.63
CA GLY A 691 -35.71 -12.35 -15.61
C GLY A 691 -35.37 -13.00 -16.96
N LEU A 692 -34.20 -13.64 -17.08
CA LEU A 692 -33.79 -14.33 -18.32
C LEU A 692 -34.29 -15.76 -18.38
N GLY A 693 -34.81 -16.33 -17.30
CA GLY A 693 -35.36 -17.70 -17.24
C GLY A 693 -36.50 -17.93 -18.21
N TYR A 694 -37.28 -16.90 -18.55
CA TYR A 694 -38.36 -16.99 -19.55
C TYR A 694 -37.84 -17.43 -20.92
N PHE A 695 -36.70 -16.99 -21.34
CA PHE A 695 -36.11 -17.37 -22.65
C PHE A 695 -35.57 -18.79 -22.67
N THR A 696 -35.30 -19.37 -21.53
CA THR A 696 -34.69 -20.71 -21.38
C THR A 696 -35.73 -21.77 -21.03
N SER A 697 -36.81 -21.40 -20.36
CA SER A 697 -37.93 -22.32 -19.99
C SER A 697 -38.70 -22.89 -21.18
N LEU A 698 -38.58 -22.25 -22.36
CA LEU A 698 -39.13 -22.78 -23.61
C LEU A 698 -38.43 -24.06 -24.10
N TYR A 699 -37.30 -24.41 -23.52
CA TYR A 699 -36.41 -25.51 -23.95
C TYR A 699 -36.11 -26.53 -22.83
N ASP A 700 -36.74 -26.42 -21.67
CA ASP A 700 -36.56 -27.38 -20.60
C ASP A 700 -37.52 -28.55 -20.74
N ASP A 701 -36.98 -29.75 -21.05
CA ASP A 701 -37.69 -30.99 -21.36
C ASP A 701 -38.40 -31.58 -20.11
N SER A 702 -38.30 -30.92 -18.94
CA SER A 702 -38.86 -31.39 -17.67
C SER A 702 -40.39 -31.19 -17.52
N GLY A 703 -41.04 -30.54 -18.47
CA GLY A 703 -42.50 -30.40 -18.55
C GLY A 703 -43.17 -29.66 -17.37
N LYS A 704 -42.42 -29.21 -16.40
CA LYS A 704 -42.92 -28.34 -15.31
C LYS A 704 -42.76 -26.87 -15.75
N LYS A 705 -43.87 -26.21 -15.97
CA LYS A 705 -43.91 -24.75 -15.96
C LYS A 705 -43.35 -24.29 -14.62
N ASP A 706 -42.17 -23.68 -14.70
CA ASP A 706 -41.58 -23.03 -13.51
C ASP A 706 -42.53 -21.88 -13.15
N THR A 707 -43.37 -22.12 -12.14
CA THR A 707 -44.27 -21.12 -11.57
C THR A 707 -43.53 -20.17 -10.65
N SER A 708 -42.17 -20.17 -10.76
CA SER A 708 -41.36 -19.29 -9.94
C SER A 708 -41.58 -17.84 -10.40
N ASP A 709 -41.64 -16.92 -9.43
CA ASP A 709 -41.75 -15.48 -9.65
C ASP A 709 -40.66 -14.89 -10.56
N GLU A 710 -39.62 -15.62 -10.92
CA GLU A 710 -38.57 -15.23 -11.86
C GLU A 710 -39.06 -15.06 -13.30
N ALA A 711 -40.08 -15.82 -13.72
CA ALA A 711 -40.63 -15.68 -15.08
C ALA A 711 -41.31 -14.33 -15.31
N ASN A 712 -41.74 -13.65 -14.26
CA ASN A 712 -42.44 -12.37 -14.30
C ASN A 712 -41.54 -11.17 -14.05
N LEU A 713 -40.24 -11.38 -13.76
CA LEU A 713 -39.30 -10.29 -13.53
C LEU A 713 -38.85 -9.64 -14.85
N PRO A 714 -38.64 -8.33 -14.92
CA PRO A 714 -38.07 -7.68 -16.07
C PRO A 714 -36.64 -8.20 -16.30
N ALA A 715 -36.34 -8.54 -17.56
CA ALA A 715 -34.98 -8.92 -17.95
C ALA A 715 -33.98 -7.81 -17.58
N THR A 716 -33.05 -8.12 -16.70
CA THR A 716 -32.04 -7.15 -16.26
C THR A 716 -30.67 -7.85 -16.26
N ALA A 717 -29.66 -7.15 -16.78
CA ALA A 717 -28.27 -7.56 -16.63
C ALA A 717 -27.41 -6.36 -16.24
N GLY A 718 -26.42 -6.60 -15.41
CA GLY A 718 -25.51 -5.57 -14.98
C GLY A 718 -24.18 -6.12 -14.47
N LEU A 719 -23.26 -5.21 -14.32
CA LEU A 719 -21.90 -5.47 -13.86
C LEU A 719 -21.64 -4.66 -12.58
N GLU A 720 -20.96 -5.27 -11.65
CA GLU A 720 -20.53 -4.68 -10.38
C GLU A 720 -19.02 -4.66 -10.31
N LEU A 721 -18.45 -3.57 -9.80
CA LEU A 721 -17.03 -3.44 -9.61
C LEU A 721 -16.72 -3.02 -8.19
N ILE A 722 -15.74 -3.70 -7.59
CA ILE A 722 -15.14 -3.34 -6.31
C ILE A 722 -13.64 -3.20 -6.56
N VAL A 723 -13.07 -2.05 -6.24
CA VAL A 723 -11.64 -1.77 -6.41
C VAL A 723 -11.07 -1.36 -5.06
N PHE A 724 -10.01 -2.03 -4.61
CA PHE A 724 -9.40 -1.82 -3.29
C PHE A 724 -10.42 -1.77 -2.14
N GLY A 725 -11.44 -2.63 -2.22
CA GLY A 725 -12.49 -2.72 -1.23
C GLY A 725 -13.55 -1.60 -1.26
N VAL A 726 -13.52 -0.72 -2.28
CA VAL A 726 -14.55 0.29 -2.54
C VAL A 726 -15.55 -0.24 -3.55
N HIS A 727 -16.81 -0.24 -3.17
CA HIS A 727 -17.92 -0.69 -4.00
C HIS A 727 -18.41 0.48 -4.87
N ILE A 728 -18.19 0.38 -6.17
CA ILE A 728 -18.58 1.35 -7.16
C ILE A 728 -20.02 1.09 -7.60
N ARG A 729 -20.74 2.11 -8.00
CA ARG A 729 -22.11 1.98 -8.55
C ARG A 729 -22.12 0.97 -9.71
N PRO A 730 -23.08 0.01 -9.75
CA PRO A 730 -23.15 -0.97 -10.81
C PRO A 730 -23.48 -0.34 -12.16
N PHE A 731 -22.92 -0.92 -13.20
CA PHE A 731 -23.28 -0.61 -14.57
C PHE A 731 -24.43 -1.52 -15.02
N ILE A 732 -25.58 -0.93 -15.39
CA ILE A 732 -26.74 -1.65 -15.91
C ILE A 732 -26.67 -1.67 -17.41
N MET A 733 -26.59 -2.87 -17.99
CA MET A 733 -26.54 -3.08 -19.43
C MET A 733 -27.94 -2.93 -20.05
N PHE A 734 -28.93 -3.59 -19.46
CA PHE A 734 -30.35 -3.45 -19.80
C PHE A 734 -31.22 -3.73 -18.57
N SER A 735 -32.39 -3.13 -18.50
CA SER A 735 -33.33 -3.25 -17.37
C SER A 735 -34.75 -3.63 -17.79
N SER A 736 -34.95 -4.00 -19.04
CA SER A 736 -36.24 -4.50 -19.56
C SER A 736 -36.06 -5.43 -20.76
N GLN A 737 -37.09 -6.24 -21.01
CA GLN A 737 -37.11 -7.11 -22.20
C GLN A 737 -37.04 -6.28 -23.50
N GLY A 738 -37.68 -5.12 -23.53
CA GLY A 738 -37.64 -4.23 -24.70
C GLY A 738 -36.23 -3.71 -24.99
N GLN A 739 -35.49 -3.33 -23.97
CA GLN A 739 -34.08 -2.93 -24.11
C GLN A 739 -33.21 -4.08 -24.59
N LEU A 740 -33.34 -5.27 -23.99
CA LEU A 740 -32.61 -6.47 -24.43
C LEU A 740 -32.90 -6.75 -25.91
N MET A 741 -34.18 -6.79 -26.31
CA MET A 741 -34.55 -7.03 -27.70
C MET A 741 -34.07 -5.90 -28.62
N GLY A 742 -34.09 -4.66 -28.16
CA GLY A 742 -33.51 -3.53 -28.90
C GLY A 742 -32.03 -3.73 -29.21
N HIS A 743 -31.23 -4.15 -28.24
CA HIS A 743 -29.82 -4.48 -28.46
C HIS A 743 -29.62 -5.64 -29.42
N VAL A 744 -30.43 -6.69 -29.34
CA VAL A 744 -30.40 -7.84 -30.25
C VAL A 744 -30.75 -7.45 -31.68
N TRP A 745 -31.82 -6.65 -31.89
CA TRP A 745 -32.27 -6.21 -33.21
C TRP A 745 -31.35 -5.15 -33.82
N ALA A 746 -30.82 -4.25 -33.05
CA ALA A 746 -29.94 -3.19 -33.55
C ALA A 746 -28.51 -3.68 -33.81
N GLY A 747 -28.14 -4.89 -33.34
CA GLY A 747 -26.76 -5.39 -33.40
C GLY A 747 -25.76 -4.55 -32.55
N THR A 748 -26.27 -3.64 -31.72
CA THR A 748 -25.41 -2.71 -30.96
C THR A 748 -24.61 -3.40 -29.86
N GLY A 749 -24.86 -4.68 -29.57
CA GLY A 749 -24.06 -5.48 -28.65
C GLY A 749 -22.82 -6.09 -29.28
N SER A 750 -22.74 -6.13 -30.62
CA SER A 750 -21.58 -6.72 -31.34
C SER A 750 -20.35 -5.83 -31.34
N ASP A 751 -20.50 -4.52 -31.09
CA ASP A 751 -19.37 -3.61 -30.96
C ASP A 751 -18.83 -3.65 -29.55
N LYS A 752 -17.49 -3.66 -29.43
CA LYS A 752 -16.81 -3.57 -28.15
C LYS A 752 -17.12 -2.23 -27.47
N THR A 753 -17.82 -2.29 -26.36
CA THR A 753 -18.25 -1.10 -25.61
C THR A 753 -17.48 -0.99 -24.31
N PRO A 754 -16.87 0.16 -23.98
CA PRO A 754 -16.28 0.40 -22.68
C PRO A 754 -17.37 0.43 -21.61
N ILE A 755 -17.13 -0.29 -20.51
CA ILE A 755 -18.07 -0.41 -19.40
C ILE A 755 -17.61 0.46 -18.23
N ILE A 756 -16.34 0.31 -17.85
CA ILE A 756 -15.70 1.07 -16.79
C ILE A 756 -14.26 1.32 -17.20
N GLN A 757 -13.90 2.58 -17.24
CA GLN A 757 -12.53 3.02 -17.49
C GLN A 757 -12.12 3.99 -16.40
N GLY A 758 -10.83 4.01 -16.02
CA GLY A 758 -10.34 4.98 -15.05
C GLY A 758 -8.90 4.78 -14.64
N ILE A 759 -8.37 5.81 -14.02
CA ILE A 759 -7.03 5.81 -13.45
C ILE A 759 -7.16 6.13 -11.97
N SER A 760 -6.47 5.37 -11.12
CA SER A 760 -6.48 5.62 -9.68
C SER A 760 -5.15 5.36 -9.03
N GLN A 761 -4.91 6.04 -7.92
CA GLN A 761 -3.71 5.85 -7.11
C GLN A 761 -3.81 4.55 -6.30
N MET A 762 -2.77 3.73 -6.39
CA MET A 762 -2.68 2.45 -5.71
C MET A 762 -1.74 2.51 -4.51
N ILE A 763 -0.61 3.19 -4.66
CA ILE A 763 0.43 3.30 -3.64
C ILE A 763 0.90 4.75 -3.55
N GLU A 764 1.11 5.22 -2.32
CA GLU A 764 1.92 6.37 -1.99
C GLU A 764 2.65 6.08 -0.69
N HIS A 765 3.97 6.22 -0.71
CA HIS A 765 4.83 6.00 0.43
C HIS A 765 5.92 7.06 0.42
N LEU A 766 6.04 7.78 1.51
CA LEU A 766 7.09 8.77 1.75
C LEU A 766 7.72 8.47 3.10
N GLU A 767 8.99 8.16 3.11
CA GLU A 767 9.74 7.83 4.32
C GLU A 767 11.09 8.55 4.30
N TYR A 768 11.50 9.04 5.47
CA TYR A 768 12.80 9.68 5.66
C TYR A 768 13.71 8.77 6.47
N VAL A 769 14.87 8.46 5.91
CA VAL A 769 15.87 7.61 6.55
C VAL A 769 17.06 8.47 6.96
N PRO A 770 17.14 8.90 8.22
CA PRO A 770 18.31 9.61 8.71
C PRO A 770 19.50 8.66 8.79
N LEU A 771 20.67 9.15 8.36
CA LEU A 771 21.93 8.44 8.44
C LEU A 771 22.79 9.02 9.55
N SER A 772 23.63 8.20 10.17
CA SER A 772 24.53 8.64 11.27
C SER A 772 25.48 9.74 10.83
N ASN A 773 25.80 9.83 9.54
CA ASN A 773 26.70 10.83 8.95
C ASN A 773 26.08 12.24 8.78
N GLY A 774 24.82 12.42 9.15
CA GLY A 774 24.14 13.71 9.02
C GLY A 774 23.35 13.93 7.74
N ILE A 775 23.32 12.95 6.83
CA ILE A 775 22.51 13.00 5.60
C ILE A 775 21.17 12.32 5.88
N THR A 776 20.11 12.85 5.32
CA THR A 776 18.80 12.19 5.32
C THR A 776 18.49 11.69 3.91
N ALA A 777 18.22 10.40 3.78
CA ALA A 777 17.72 9.83 2.54
C ALA A 777 16.20 9.99 2.50
N GLU A 778 15.67 10.52 1.39
CA GLU A 778 14.25 10.62 1.11
C GLU A 778 13.84 9.46 0.20
N LEU A 779 12.93 8.64 0.68
CA LEU A 779 12.34 7.53 -0.07
C LEU A 779 10.91 7.90 -0.45
N ASN A 780 10.63 8.00 -1.74
CA ASN A 780 9.29 8.28 -2.27
C ASN A 780 8.87 7.17 -3.22
N VAL A 781 7.70 6.57 -3.01
CA VAL A 781 7.18 5.52 -3.89
C VAL A 781 5.73 5.82 -4.23
N LYS A 782 5.40 5.79 -5.51
CA LYS A 782 4.03 5.98 -6.02
C LYS A 782 3.66 4.86 -6.96
N GLY A 783 2.40 4.44 -6.90
CA GLY A 783 1.84 3.42 -7.79
C GLY A 783 0.49 3.86 -8.32
N MET A 784 0.27 3.62 -9.62
CA MET A 784 -0.99 3.88 -10.31
C MET A 784 -1.51 2.61 -10.98
N LEU A 785 -2.83 2.50 -10.99
CA LEU A 785 -3.60 1.51 -11.73
C LEU A 785 -4.40 2.23 -12.81
N SER A 786 -4.22 1.83 -14.06
CA SER A 786 -5.08 2.20 -15.17
C SER A 786 -5.97 1.01 -15.48
N LEU A 787 -7.27 1.20 -15.53
CA LEU A 787 -8.26 0.15 -15.71
C LEU A 787 -9.11 0.41 -16.95
N ASP A 788 -9.28 -0.63 -17.78
CA ASP A 788 -10.23 -0.66 -18.89
C ASP A 788 -11.01 -1.97 -18.86
N ILE A 789 -12.29 -1.90 -18.58
CA ILE A 789 -13.20 -3.03 -18.64
C ILE A 789 -14.17 -2.77 -19.78
N SER A 790 -14.13 -3.62 -20.79
CA SER A 790 -14.98 -3.51 -21.97
C SER A 790 -15.69 -4.83 -22.23
N GLY A 791 -16.82 -4.78 -22.89
CA GLY A 791 -17.63 -5.94 -23.18
C GLY A 791 -18.19 -5.93 -24.61
N GLN A 792 -18.42 -7.13 -25.12
CA GLN A 792 -19.04 -7.39 -26.41
C GLN A 792 -19.96 -8.60 -26.27
N ILE A 793 -21.16 -8.51 -26.81
CA ILE A 793 -22.15 -9.59 -26.82
C ILE A 793 -22.70 -9.72 -28.25
N GLU A 794 -22.53 -10.89 -28.84
CA GLU A 794 -23.14 -11.26 -30.12
C GLU A 794 -24.21 -12.30 -29.83
N MET A 795 -25.43 -12.09 -30.28
CA MET A 795 -26.52 -13.04 -30.17
C MET A 795 -27.20 -13.26 -31.53
N SER A 796 -27.27 -14.49 -31.95
CA SER A 796 -27.98 -14.88 -33.17
C SER A 796 -29.17 -15.76 -32.83
N LEU A 797 -30.37 -15.24 -33.04
CA LEU A 797 -31.62 -16.00 -32.85
C LEU A 797 -31.82 -17.04 -33.99
N TRP A 798 -31.24 -16.78 -35.18
CA TRP A 798 -31.26 -17.73 -36.27
C TRP A 798 -30.41 -18.96 -35.99
N ASN A 799 -29.16 -18.71 -35.57
CA ASN A 799 -28.20 -19.77 -35.28
C ASN A 799 -28.41 -20.36 -33.90
N LYS A 800 -29.30 -19.77 -33.11
CA LYS A 800 -29.57 -20.14 -31.72
C LYS A 800 -28.30 -20.24 -30.88
N ASN A 801 -27.42 -19.23 -31.02
CA ASN A 801 -26.21 -19.11 -30.27
C ASN A 801 -26.02 -17.69 -29.74
N ALA A 802 -25.20 -17.55 -28.67
CA ALA A 802 -24.76 -16.30 -28.14
C ALA A 802 -23.30 -16.41 -27.77
N GLN A 803 -22.56 -15.39 -28.11
CA GLN A 803 -21.16 -15.24 -27.70
C GLN A 803 -20.98 -13.94 -26.91
N SER A 804 -20.25 -13.98 -25.82
CA SER A 804 -19.87 -12.77 -25.11
C SER A 804 -18.39 -12.81 -24.71
N VAL A 805 -17.76 -11.66 -24.84
CA VAL A 805 -16.38 -11.45 -24.38
C VAL A 805 -16.38 -10.25 -23.45
N ILE A 806 -15.85 -10.41 -22.27
CA ILE A 806 -15.58 -9.32 -21.32
C ILE A 806 -14.07 -9.26 -21.12
N GLU A 807 -13.48 -8.19 -21.58
CA GLU A 807 -12.06 -7.91 -21.44
C GLU A 807 -11.83 -7.01 -20.22
N LYS A 808 -10.88 -7.39 -19.38
CA LYS A 808 -10.44 -6.64 -18.20
C LYS A 808 -8.96 -6.39 -18.33
N ASN A 809 -8.62 -5.18 -18.66
CA ASN A 809 -7.25 -4.74 -18.86
C ASN A 809 -6.86 -3.84 -17.69
N GLY A 810 -5.77 -4.20 -17.03
CA GLY A 810 -5.24 -3.44 -15.90
C GLY A 810 -3.74 -3.16 -16.10
N GLY A 811 -3.39 -1.91 -16.36
CA GLY A 811 -2.00 -1.45 -16.41
C GLY A 811 -1.55 -0.97 -15.05
N VAL A 812 -0.43 -1.46 -14.56
CA VAL A 812 0.15 -1.09 -13.26
C VAL A 812 1.53 -0.50 -13.48
N SER A 813 1.79 0.64 -12.86
CA SER A 813 3.11 1.22 -12.74
C SER A 813 3.39 1.59 -11.28
N ILE A 814 4.51 1.13 -10.75
CA ILE A 814 5.03 1.54 -9.46
C ILE A 814 6.37 2.22 -9.72
N GLN A 815 6.54 3.44 -9.26
CA GLN A 815 7.77 4.21 -9.38
C GLN A 815 8.20 4.64 -7.99
N GLY A 816 9.49 4.50 -7.71
CA GLY A 816 10.08 5.00 -6.48
C GLY A 816 11.41 5.68 -6.74
N SER A 817 11.79 6.57 -5.83
CA SER A 817 13.10 7.20 -5.81
C SER A 817 13.66 7.20 -4.40
N LEU A 818 14.95 6.91 -4.29
CA LEU A 818 15.75 7.14 -3.09
C LEU A 818 16.71 8.29 -3.40
N LYS A 819 16.52 9.43 -2.72
CA LYS A 819 17.24 10.65 -2.97
C LYS A 819 18.07 11.06 -1.76
N LEU A 820 19.35 11.36 -2.00
CA LEU A 820 20.29 11.94 -1.07
C LEU A 820 20.62 13.34 -1.58
N ASP A 821 20.00 14.37 -1.00
CA ASP A 821 20.14 15.74 -1.49
C ASP A 821 20.87 16.63 -0.46
N THR A 822 22.04 17.08 -0.83
CA THR A 822 22.88 17.96 -0.04
C THR A 822 23.24 19.22 -0.85
N ASP A 823 23.81 20.23 -0.21
CA ASP A 823 24.32 21.42 -0.93
C ASP A 823 25.54 21.10 -1.82
N LEU A 824 26.12 19.92 -1.70
CA LEU A 824 27.32 19.50 -2.43
C LEU A 824 27.01 18.57 -3.59
N VAL A 825 26.15 17.57 -3.34
CA VAL A 825 25.84 16.46 -4.25
C VAL A 825 24.38 16.07 -4.11
N THR A 826 23.76 15.75 -5.23
CA THR A 826 22.50 15.01 -5.26
C THR A 826 22.76 13.65 -5.89
N ASP A 827 22.56 12.58 -5.11
CA ASP A 827 22.55 11.20 -5.57
C ASP A 827 21.10 10.69 -5.55
N GLU A 828 20.64 10.10 -6.65
CA GLU A 828 19.27 9.65 -6.80
C GLU A 828 19.24 8.28 -7.48
N VAL A 829 18.50 7.37 -6.88
CA VAL A 829 18.23 6.04 -7.43
C VAL A 829 16.74 5.92 -7.66
N ASP A 830 16.35 5.95 -8.93
CA ASP A 830 14.98 5.71 -9.36
C ASP A 830 14.79 4.23 -9.68
N PHE A 831 13.68 3.67 -9.23
CA PHE A 831 13.29 2.32 -9.57
C PHE A 831 11.83 2.28 -10.02
N SER A 832 11.50 1.42 -10.96
CA SER A 832 10.12 1.25 -11.40
C SER A 832 9.80 -0.20 -11.73
N LEU A 833 8.55 -0.56 -11.46
CA LEU A 833 7.90 -1.79 -11.87
C LEU A 833 6.74 -1.44 -12.80
N ILE A 834 6.72 -2.03 -13.97
CA ILE A 834 5.71 -1.81 -15.00
C ILE A 834 5.18 -3.16 -15.43
N THR A 835 3.87 -3.36 -15.35
CA THR A 835 3.21 -4.62 -15.73
C THR A 835 1.79 -4.38 -16.21
N GLU A 836 1.27 -5.35 -16.94
CA GLU A 836 -0.12 -5.38 -17.39
C GLU A 836 -0.77 -6.69 -16.95
N GLY A 837 -2.03 -6.61 -16.51
CA GLY A 837 -2.87 -7.76 -16.23
C GLY A 837 -4.00 -7.79 -17.25
N LEU A 838 -4.02 -8.79 -18.12
CA LEU A 838 -5.04 -8.96 -19.13
C LEU A 838 -5.85 -10.20 -18.82
N LEU A 839 -7.13 -10.02 -18.50
CA LEU A 839 -8.04 -11.08 -18.13
C LEU A 839 -9.29 -11.01 -19.03
N HIS A 840 -9.50 -12.03 -19.82
CA HIS A 840 -10.66 -12.13 -20.69
C HIS A 840 -11.60 -13.23 -20.22
N MET A 841 -12.89 -12.95 -20.19
CA MET A 841 -13.93 -13.94 -19.97
C MET A 841 -14.67 -14.16 -21.28
N HIS A 842 -14.58 -15.38 -21.82
CA HIS A 842 -15.33 -15.81 -22.99
C HIS A 842 -16.50 -16.67 -22.55
N SER A 843 -17.68 -16.41 -23.09
CA SER A 843 -18.86 -17.22 -22.88
C SER A 843 -19.55 -17.49 -24.22
N ASP A 844 -19.64 -18.77 -24.60
CA ASP A 844 -20.32 -19.25 -25.77
C ASP A 844 -21.49 -20.13 -25.34
N ALA A 845 -22.69 -19.83 -25.79
CA ALA A 845 -23.89 -20.57 -25.46
C ALA A 845 -24.60 -21.01 -26.74
N GLU A 846 -24.91 -22.29 -26.88
CA GLU A 846 -25.82 -22.82 -27.87
C GLU A 846 -27.15 -23.20 -27.19
N PHE A 847 -28.28 -22.83 -27.82
CA PHE A 847 -29.61 -23.09 -27.29
C PHE A 847 -30.57 -23.69 -28.34
N ALA A 848 -30.01 -24.45 -29.29
CA ALA A 848 -30.78 -25.04 -30.38
C ALA A 848 -31.73 -26.12 -29.88
N THR A 849 -31.27 -27.11 -29.14
CA THR A 849 -32.06 -28.24 -28.59
C THR A 849 -31.86 -28.40 -27.11
N LYS A 850 -30.66 -28.22 -26.62
CA LYS A 850 -30.27 -28.24 -25.23
C LYS A 850 -29.33 -27.08 -24.99
N ILE A 851 -29.45 -26.42 -23.86
CA ILE A 851 -28.50 -25.33 -23.52
C ILE A 851 -27.13 -25.93 -23.23
N VAL A 852 -26.15 -25.53 -24.05
CA VAL A 852 -24.75 -25.88 -23.88
C VAL A 852 -23.98 -24.59 -23.64
N LEU A 853 -23.34 -24.49 -22.47
CA LEU A 853 -22.64 -23.31 -22.04
C LEU A 853 -21.13 -23.58 -21.94
N CYS A 854 -20.34 -22.90 -22.74
CA CYS A 854 -18.89 -22.87 -22.62
C CYS A 854 -18.44 -21.53 -22.02
N MET A 855 -17.76 -21.58 -20.89
CA MET A 855 -17.18 -20.37 -20.27
C MET A 855 -15.72 -20.60 -19.94
N ARG A 856 -14.90 -19.68 -20.36
CA ARG A 856 -13.44 -19.70 -20.17
C ARG A 856 -12.95 -18.40 -19.60
N ILE A 857 -12.00 -18.49 -18.67
CA ILE A 857 -11.21 -17.37 -18.15
C ILE A 857 -9.83 -17.51 -18.78
N VAL A 858 -9.43 -16.49 -19.52
CA VAL A 858 -8.14 -16.44 -20.23
C VAL A 858 -7.29 -15.35 -19.63
N PHE A 859 -6.16 -15.73 -19.05
CA PHE A 859 -5.06 -14.83 -18.74
C PHE A 859 -4.16 -14.78 -19.96
N VAL A 860 -3.95 -13.60 -20.50
CA VAL A 860 -3.10 -13.38 -21.68
C VAL A 860 -1.63 -13.30 -21.24
N ASP A 861 -0.71 -13.67 -22.12
CA ASP A 861 0.74 -13.49 -21.90
C ASP A 861 1.07 -12.03 -21.64
N THR A 862 1.84 -11.75 -20.60
CA THR A 862 2.23 -10.41 -20.22
C THR A 862 3.71 -10.31 -19.88
N ASN A 863 4.20 -9.09 -19.70
CA ASN A 863 5.57 -8.82 -19.30
C ASN A 863 5.59 -8.02 -18.00
N VAL A 864 6.54 -8.35 -17.13
CA VAL A 864 6.90 -7.54 -15.98
C VAL A 864 8.25 -6.89 -16.28
N THR A 865 8.26 -5.56 -16.38
CA THR A 865 9.47 -4.79 -16.66
C THR A 865 9.90 -4.01 -15.43
N THR A 866 11.16 -4.17 -15.04
CA THR A 866 11.79 -3.42 -13.96
C THR A 866 12.86 -2.50 -14.54
N ILE A 867 12.88 -1.25 -14.07
CA ILE A 867 13.84 -0.25 -14.51
C ILE A 867 14.50 0.34 -13.26
N VAL A 868 15.82 0.38 -13.24
CA VAL A 868 16.59 1.06 -12.20
C VAL A 868 17.47 2.10 -12.87
N SER A 869 17.27 3.37 -12.51
CA SER A 869 18.07 4.50 -12.96
C SER A 869 18.85 5.09 -11.81
N LYS A 870 20.11 5.42 -12.02
CA LYS A 870 20.98 6.01 -11.03
C LYS A 870 21.56 7.31 -11.57
N SER A 871 21.36 8.40 -10.86
CA SER A 871 21.87 9.70 -11.23
C SER A 871 22.67 10.35 -10.12
N GLU A 872 23.80 10.96 -10.47
CA GLU A 872 24.70 11.70 -9.58
C GLU A 872 24.95 13.08 -10.17
N LYS A 873 24.74 14.11 -9.38
CA LYS A 873 24.98 15.50 -9.76
C LYS A 873 25.79 16.21 -8.68
N VAL A 874 26.98 16.73 -9.03
CA VAL A 874 27.77 17.59 -8.14
C VAL A 874 27.41 19.04 -8.38
N HIS A 875 26.99 19.75 -7.32
CA HIS A 875 26.53 21.12 -7.43
C HIS A 875 27.71 22.07 -7.76
N GLY A 876 27.46 22.98 -8.71
CA GLY A 876 28.48 23.96 -9.18
C GLY A 876 29.44 23.41 -10.24
N LEU A 877 29.24 22.18 -10.69
CA LEU A 877 30.03 21.58 -11.78
C LEU A 877 29.11 21.04 -12.88
N PRO A 878 29.57 20.97 -14.13
CA PRO A 878 28.79 20.34 -15.21
C PRO A 878 28.73 18.79 -15.11
N HIS A 879 29.21 18.23 -14.00
CA HIS A 879 29.24 16.78 -13.81
C HIS A 879 27.85 16.23 -13.46
N LYS A 880 27.31 15.43 -14.37
CA LYS A 880 26.13 14.61 -14.18
C LYS A 880 26.40 13.19 -14.72
N SER A 881 26.26 12.19 -13.87
CA SER A 881 26.31 10.78 -14.28
C SER A 881 24.89 10.22 -14.28
N HIS A 882 24.54 9.43 -15.28
CA HIS A 882 23.26 8.75 -15.37
C HIS A 882 23.46 7.34 -15.93
N THR A 883 22.86 6.36 -15.31
CA THR A 883 22.90 4.95 -15.73
C THR A 883 21.53 4.34 -15.56
N THR A 884 21.03 3.65 -16.57
CA THR A 884 19.75 2.97 -16.53
C THR A 884 19.93 1.49 -16.85
N THR A 885 19.32 0.63 -16.07
CA THR A 885 19.26 -0.83 -16.27
C THR A 885 17.80 -1.25 -16.39
N THR A 886 17.46 -1.94 -17.47
CA THR A 886 16.10 -2.45 -17.72
C THR A 886 16.14 -3.97 -17.78
N ARG A 887 15.19 -4.64 -17.10
CA ARG A 887 14.99 -6.08 -17.14
C ARG A 887 13.53 -6.37 -17.41
N THR A 888 13.25 -7.32 -18.28
CA THR A 888 11.89 -7.75 -18.62
C THR A 888 11.76 -9.25 -18.40
N HIS A 889 10.74 -9.65 -17.65
CA HIS A 889 10.40 -11.04 -17.36
C HIS A 889 9.04 -11.36 -18.00
N PRO A 890 8.96 -12.35 -18.90
CA PRO A 890 7.69 -12.80 -19.45
C PRO A 890 6.90 -13.59 -18.42
N VAL A 891 5.59 -13.37 -18.38
CA VAL A 891 4.62 -14.11 -17.59
C VAL A 891 3.66 -14.79 -18.55
N SER A 892 3.72 -16.12 -18.60
CA SER A 892 2.87 -16.91 -19.48
C SER A 892 1.41 -16.90 -19.03
N GLY A 893 0.53 -16.68 -19.99
CA GLY A 893 -0.90 -16.75 -19.81
C GLY A 893 -1.41 -18.17 -19.52
N ARG A 894 -2.66 -18.26 -19.12
CA ARG A 894 -3.33 -19.52 -18.81
C ARG A 894 -4.81 -19.42 -19.11
N THR A 895 -5.40 -20.53 -19.59
CA THR A 895 -6.85 -20.63 -19.81
C THR A 895 -7.45 -21.64 -18.84
N PHE A 896 -8.57 -21.28 -18.23
CA PHE A 896 -9.32 -22.11 -17.31
C PHE A 896 -10.78 -22.19 -17.77
N ALA A 897 -11.31 -23.41 -17.93
CA ALA A 897 -12.75 -23.63 -17.99
C ALA A 897 -13.33 -23.61 -16.56
N LEU A 898 -14.63 -23.33 -16.44
CA LEU A 898 -15.26 -23.20 -15.12
C LEU A 898 -15.28 -24.51 -14.33
N ASN A 899 -15.62 -25.61 -14.99
CA ASN A 899 -15.61 -26.96 -14.41
C ASN A 899 -15.42 -28.00 -15.51
N GLN A 900 -15.38 -29.29 -15.15
CA GLN A 900 -15.13 -30.37 -16.11
C GLN A 900 -16.24 -30.46 -17.15
N MET A 901 -17.51 -30.37 -16.78
CA MET A 901 -18.66 -30.43 -17.70
C MET A 901 -18.65 -29.27 -18.68
N VAL A 902 -18.35 -28.06 -18.21
CA VAL A 902 -18.19 -26.89 -19.08
C VAL A 902 -17.01 -27.07 -20.03
N ASN A 903 -15.91 -27.68 -19.58
CA ASN A 903 -14.78 -27.97 -20.46
C ASN A 903 -15.15 -28.96 -21.59
N GLU A 904 -15.94 -29.97 -21.28
CA GLU A 904 -16.46 -30.91 -22.28
C GLU A 904 -17.38 -30.21 -23.29
N PHE A 905 -18.24 -29.30 -22.85
CA PHE A 905 -19.07 -28.45 -23.68
C PHE A 905 -18.24 -27.52 -24.58
N CYS A 906 -17.22 -26.88 -24.02
CA CYS A 906 -16.29 -26.06 -24.80
C CYS A 906 -15.63 -26.85 -25.92
N ASN A 907 -15.16 -28.05 -25.64
CA ASN A 907 -14.57 -28.92 -26.65
C ASN A 907 -15.57 -29.30 -27.75
N THR A 908 -16.84 -29.52 -27.38
CA THR A 908 -17.89 -29.83 -28.35
C THR A 908 -18.22 -28.65 -29.26
N ILE A 909 -18.33 -27.43 -28.72
CA ILE A 909 -18.62 -26.19 -29.48
C ILE A 909 -17.45 -25.86 -30.43
N HIS A 910 -16.22 -25.95 -29.97
CA HIS A 910 -15.04 -25.60 -30.79
C HIS A 910 -14.51 -26.72 -31.71
N SER A 911 -15.02 -27.93 -31.60
CA SER A 911 -14.71 -29.02 -32.51
C SER A 911 -15.62 -29.06 -33.74
N ARG A 912 -16.68 -28.30 -33.77
CA ARG A 912 -17.60 -28.08 -34.91
C ARG A 912 -17.14 -26.87 -35.72
#